data_b052bba4400a054bbc0ec85f723ad9e4
#
_entry.id   b052bba4400a054bbc0ec85f723ad9e4
#
_cell.length_a   1.000
_cell.length_b   1.000
_cell.length_c   1.000
_cell.angle_alpha   90.00
_cell.angle_beta   90.00
_cell.angle_gamma   90.00
#
_symmetry.space_group_name_H-M   'P 1'
#
loop_
_entity.id
_entity.type
_entity.pdbx_description
1 polymer ?
#
loop_
_entity_poly.entity_id
_entity_poly.type
_entity_poly.pdbx_seq_one_letter_code
_entity_poly.pdbx_strand_id
1 'polypeptide(L)'
;MPLPAHHLLDPGCAVKPAWAVFDRELYLQRHADARAVCAGKPTDAALIYYLRVGARLGHSPSALFDELFYLERNPDIAELVRAGNYASGFDHFCQHGHRGVSPHWLFDDALYANLYEDMTLENLDQHRCYGRYDHYLKSGQRERRMGHFLFDGMFYRTGAQQAGVNVEGLDRVGPYAHFLSRLGADEEELAPSVYFDPLWYLQQHPGARQQIGRGRYGSAIAHYLTNDTPEHFNPVAQFSEVFYRRRHPDIQAAIEQGYYRCAYQQFVQYGAFELRQPCADIDLAYYRDLHERVRNDLDSGAVRDAFAHLRLIGLPENLSCFPPDAKPALGESATRALFEGRARAQLALFARQRLDFTYATAPQVSVIMVMFNRFELTMLALSSLRDNFTGDIELILVDNASIDDTRRITSYVSGAKIIRNAENIGFLRGCNLALEQASAPALLYLNNDVELAHGALAMALRRLGSDDDIGAVGGKILRSNGTLQEAGSIIWRDGTTTGYMREGDPLAPEANFVRDVDYCSAVFLLCRTSCVRALGGFDEAFAPAYFEDADLCVRTLQAGFRTIYDPAVMVHHLEFGSAPTTEASMALMRRGKRIFRKKHQAFLDTRPPGAGKVRLEARSPRVRPMVLFIEDTVPLRRLGSGFVRSNDIVHAIARAGHEVHVFPLNGAEQDVMSLFSELPEDAEILHDRNFSIFAEFFEERRHLYRVIWVARAHNFARILPLLQKAGIDPARTKIILDSEALASAREAARASLAGAPFELDTALREEFLNTQICAKILAVNIQEATALRNIGLERVSVLGTARAPCPTAEVFGQRSGLLFVGAIHQADSPNMDALRWYQADIQPALAAALGQAPMLHVAGYTAPGIDLSEFANNPGIRLHGALDDTRPLYRAARLFIAPTRFAAGTPYKLIEAAAYGVPCVATDLLVGQLGWSAGVEILSAPQSDAKSFAARIAALYGAEALWREIRKNALRRLAAAHDLTEFDAEVGRLLDI
;
A
#
# COMPACT_ATOMS: atom_id res chain seq x y z
N MET A 1 -57.74 1.77 -11.71
CA MET A 1 -57.17 2.90 -12.48
C MET A 1 -56.23 3.66 -11.54
N PRO A 2 -55.04 4.06 -11.98
CA PRO A 2 -54.17 4.89 -11.17
C PRO A 2 -54.89 6.24 -10.87
N LEU A 3 -54.87 6.62 -9.58
CA LEU A 3 -55.51 7.84 -9.11
C LEU A 3 -54.40 8.88 -8.76
N PRO A 4 -54.55 10.14 -9.16
CA PRO A 4 -53.62 11.19 -8.82
C PRO A 4 -53.61 11.49 -7.30
N ALA A 5 -52.54 12.10 -6.82
CA ALA A 5 -52.26 12.32 -5.39
C ALA A 5 -53.42 13.05 -4.66
N HIS A 6 -54.04 14.01 -5.29
CA HIS A 6 -55.13 14.76 -4.69
C HIS A 6 -56.39 13.91 -4.39
N HIS A 7 -56.63 12.83 -5.15
CA HIS A 7 -57.72 11.88 -4.87
C HIS A 7 -57.35 10.90 -3.74
N LEU A 8 -56.10 10.38 -3.76
CA LEU A 8 -55.68 9.40 -2.74
C LEU A 8 -55.44 10.02 -1.36
N LEU A 9 -55.11 11.30 -1.29
CA LEU A 9 -54.94 12.02 -0.03
C LEU A 9 -56.24 12.62 0.49
N ASP A 10 -57.36 12.57 -0.28
CA ASP A 10 -58.65 13.03 0.18
C ASP A 10 -59.13 12.19 1.38
N PRO A 11 -59.54 12.83 2.50
CA PRO A 11 -60.07 12.13 3.66
C PRO A 11 -61.33 11.28 3.35
N GLY A 12 -62.09 11.64 2.32
CA GLY A 12 -63.27 10.90 1.87
C GLY A 12 -62.96 9.68 0.98
N CYS A 13 -61.75 9.39 0.61
CA CYS A 13 -61.37 8.24 -0.18
C CYS A 13 -61.53 6.94 0.60
N ALA A 14 -62.53 6.11 0.25
CA ALA A 14 -62.87 4.91 1.01
C ALA A 14 -61.88 3.74 0.81
N VAL A 15 -61.15 3.70 -0.31
CA VAL A 15 -60.20 2.63 -0.63
C VAL A 15 -58.92 3.28 -1.10
N LYS A 16 -57.92 3.24 -0.23
CA LYS A 16 -56.60 3.81 -0.49
C LYS A 16 -55.45 2.88 -0.01
N PRO A 17 -54.28 2.99 -0.66
CA PRO A 17 -53.10 2.26 -0.20
C PRO A 17 -52.63 2.76 1.17
N ALA A 18 -51.93 1.91 1.90
CA ALA A 18 -51.43 2.22 3.25
C ALA A 18 -50.43 3.40 3.27
N TRP A 19 -49.68 3.61 2.19
CA TRP A 19 -48.73 4.71 2.05
C TRP A 19 -49.38 6.06 1.65
N ALA A 20 -50.65 6.08 1.23
CA ALA A 20 -51.33 7.32 0.85
C ALA A 20 -51.88 8.06 2.07
N VAL A 21 -50.93 8.61 2.84
CA VAL A 21 -51.22 9.33 4.10
C VAL A 21 -50.62 10.73 4.00
N PHE A 22 -51.39 11.74 4.45
CA PHE A 22 -50.90 13.06 4.73
C PHE A 22 -50.77 13.22 6.24
N ASP A 23 -49.51 13.33 6.72
CA ASP A 23 -49.23 13.56 8.15
C ASP A 23 -49.04 15.05 8.41
N ARG A 24 -50.13 15.70 8.88
CA ARG A 24 -50.15 17.13 9.11
C ARG A 24 -49.10 17.61 10.13
N GLU A 25 -48.95 16.87 11.24
CA GLU A 25 -48.07 17.28 12.29
C GLU A 25 -46.61 17.22 11.86
N LEU A 26 -46.19 16.09 11.31
CA LEU A 26 -44.88 15.89 10.76
C LEU A 26 -44.57 16.86 9.60
N TYR A 27 -45.56 17.08 8.72
CA TYR A 27 -45.43 18.01 7.61
C TYR A 27 -45.13 19.44 8.06
N LEU A 28 -45.92 19.94 9.05
CA LEU A 28 -45.71 21.28 9.59
C LEU A 28 -44.41 21.37 10.46
N GLN A 29 -43.98 20.28 11.06
CA GLN A 29 -42.74 20.23 11.78
C GLN A 29 -41.54 20.36 10.83
N ARG A 30 -41.56 19.66 9.71
CA ARG A 30 -40.45 19.62 8.74
C ARG A 30 -40.38 20.86 7.85
N HIS A 31 -41.51 21.49 7.53
CA HIS A 31 -41.58 22.60 6.56
C HIS A 31 -41.99 23.92 7.23
N ALA A 32 -40.97 24.78 7.48
CA ALA A 32 -41.15 26.06 8.16
C ALA A 32 -42.04 27.04 7.37
N ASP A 33 -41.95 27.04 6.05
CA ASP A 33 -42.79 27.80 5.13
C ASP A 33 -44.28 27.40 5.21
N ALA A 34 -44.54 26.09 5.20
CA ALA A 34 -45.89 25.55 5.37
C ALA A 34 -46.47 25.92 6.76
N ARG A 35 -45.63 25.81 7.81
CA ARG A 35 -46.00 26.18 9.19
C ARG A 35 -46.40 27.64 9.27
N ALA A 36 -45.63 28.54 8.68
CA ALA A 36 -45.90 29.98 8.69
C ALA A 36 -47.18 30.30 7.97
N VAL A 37 -47.45 29.68 6.83
CA VAL A 37 -48.68 29.94 6.03
C VAL A 37 -49.92 29.33 6.65
N CYS A 38 -49.81 28.18 7.34
CA CYS A 38 -50.95 27.45 7.90
C CYS A 38 -51.24 27.81 9.35
N ALA A 39 -50.47 28.67 10.00
CA ALA A 39 -50.69 29.08 11.38
C ALA A 39 -52.06 29.74 11.54
N GLY A 40 -52.86 29.24 12.52
CA GLY A 40 -54.17 29.75 12.80
C GLY A 40 -55.27 29.41 11.79
N LYS A 41 -54.98 28.57 10.78
CA LYS A 41 -55.93 28.13 9.75
C LYS A 41 -56.58 26.77 10.06
N PRO A 42 -57.72 26.43 9.43
CA PRO A 42 -58.36 25.13 9.58
C PRO A 42 -57.42 23.93 9.39
N THR A 43 -57.81 22.77 9.89
CA THR A 43 -56.96 21.55 9.90
C THR A 43 -56.58 21.06 8.50
N ASP A 44 -57.41 21.30 7.49
CA ASP A 44 -57.17 20.96 6.10
C ASP A 44 -56.24 21.91 5.33
N ALA A 45 -55.97 23.08 5.90
CA ALA A 45 -55.10 24.09 5.28
C ALA A 45 -53.70 23.55 4.93
N ALA A 46 -53.14 22.68 5.74
CA ALA A 46 -51.83 22.09 5.50
C ALA A 46 -51.84 21.12 4.28
N LEU A 47 -52.87 20.31 4.15
CA LEU A 47 -53.07 19.44 2.99
C LEU A 47 -53.29 20.26 1.70
N ILE A 48 -54.11 21.30 1.77
CA ILE A 48 -54.35 22.19 0.65
C ILE A 48 -53.07 22.91 0.24
N TYR A 49 -52.27 23.36 1.22
CA TYR A 49 -50.97 23.97 0.94
C TYR A 49 -50.03 22.96 0.28
N TYR A 50 -49.93 21.73 0.80
CA TYR A 50 -49.13 20.67 0.18
C TYR A 50 -49.50 20.44 -1.26
N LEU A 51 -50.77 20.20 -1.54
CA LEU A 51 -51.24 19.89 -2.89
C LEU A 51 -51.07 21.05 -3.89
N ARG A 52 -51.14 22.31 -3.45
CA ARG A 52 -51.03 23.47 -4.34
C ARG A 52 -49.62 24.01 -4.50
N VAL A 53 -48.82 23.90 -3.46
CA VAL A 53 -47.52 24.58 -3.36
C VAL A 53 -46.42 23.59 -2.97
N GLY A 54 -46.56 22.92 -1.82
CA GLY A 54 -45.52 22.08 -1.23
C GLY A 54 -45.03 20.95 -2.11
N ALA A 55 -45.92 20.27 -2.80
CA ALA A 55 -45.60 19.19 -3.73
C ALA A 55 -44.61 19.67 -4.84
N ARG A 56 -44.82 20.89 -5.36
CA ARG A 56 -43.95 21.51 -6.38
C ARG A 56 -42.62 22.03 -5.81
N LEU A 57 -42.57 22.25 -4.50
CA LEU A 57 -41.36 22.63 -3.79
C LEU A 57 -40.54 21.41 -3.32
N GLY A 58 -40.93 20.19 -3.63
CA GLY A 58 -40.24 18.96 -3.26
C GLY A 58 -40.58 18.49 -1.83
N HIS A 59 -41.68 18.91 -1.26
CA HIS A 59 -42.10 18.45 0.06
C HIS A 59 -42.67 17.03 0.00
N SER A 60 -42.36 16.22 1.01
CA SER A 60 -42.99 14.90 1.19
C SER A 60 -44.28 14.99 2.01
N PRO A 61 -45.33 14.21 1.68
CA PRO A 61 -46.65 14.30 2.34
C PRO A 61 -46.65 13.63 3.72
N SER A 62 -45.74 12.65 3.95
CA SER A 62 -45.63 11.88 5.19
C SER A 62 -44.24 11.28 5.30
N ALA A 63 -43.95 10.58 6.39
CA ALA A 63 -42.70 9.83 6.57
C ALA A 63 -42.62 8.61 5.64
N LEU A 64 -43.67 8.16 5.03
CA LEU A 64 -43.73 6.95 4.19
C LEU A 64 -43.30 7.18 2.75
N PHE A 65 -43.04 8.41 2.35
CA PHE A 65 -42.60 8.78 1.02
C PHE A 65 -41.57 9.87 1.09
N ASP A 66 -40.44 9.70 0.41
CA ASP A 66 -39.37 10.70 0.35
C ASP A 66 -39.27 11.26 -1.07
N GLU A 67 -39.72 12.49 -1.26
CA GLU A 67 -39.79 13.16 -2.55
C GLU A 67 -38.42 13.37 -3.18
N LEU A 68 -37.44 13.81 -2.37
CA LEU A 68 -36.07 14.07 -2.86
C LEU A 68 -35.39 12.79 -3.29
N PHE A 69 -35.43 11.78 -2.44
CA PHE A 69 -34.86 10.46 -2.76
C PHE A 69 -35.49 9.88 -4.02
N TYR A 70 -36.81 9.97 -4.13
CA TYR A 70 -37.55 9.42 -5.26
C TYR A 70 -37.13 10.05 -6.58
N LEU A 71 -37.01 11.37 -6.64
CA LEU A 71 -36.60 12.09 -7.84
C LEU A 71 -35.11 11.96 -8.14
N GLU A 72 -34.23 11.96 -7.13
CA GLU A 72 -32.77 11.77 -7.31
C GLU A 72 -32.44 10.37 -7.84
N ARG A 73 -33.17 9.35 -7.40
CA ARG A 73 -32.97 7.97 -7.85
C ARG A 73 -33.57 7.66 -9.21
N ASN A 74 -34.48 8.46 -9.67
CA ASN A 74 -35.19 8.28 -10.94
C ASN A 74 -35.14 9.56 -11.80
N PRO A 75 -33.97 9.85 -12.45
CA PRO A 75 -33.79 11.08 -13.21
C PRO A 75 -34.81 11.29 -14.36
N ASP A 76 -35.24 10.23 -15.00
CA ASP A 76 -36.28 10.21 -16.02
C ASP A 76 -37.62 10.67 -15.48
N ILE A 77 -37.98 10.22 -14.28
CA ILE A 77 -39.21 10.67 -13.58
C ILE A 77 -39.05 12.14 -13.17
N ALA A 78 -37.87 12.53 -12.70
CA ALA A 78 -37.63 13.93 -12.38
C ALA A 78 -37.76 14.87 -13.60
N GLU A 79 -37.41 14.40 -14.80
CA GLU A 79 -37.67 15.13 -16.06
C GLU A 79 -39.13 15.27 -16.35
N LEU A 80 -39.92 14.20 -16.18
CA LEU A 80 -41.39 14.24 -16.38
C LEU A 80 -42.06 15.19 -15.39
N VAL A 81 -41.63 15.25 -14.15
CA VAL A 81 -42.14 16.22 -13.15
C VAL A 81 -41.73 17.65 -13.56
N ARG A 82 -40.53 17.89 -13.99
CA ARG A 82 -40.05 19.21 -14.48
C ARG A 82 -40.80 19.66 -15.73
N ALA A 83 -41.17 18.73 -16.59
CA ALA A 83 -41.99 18.97 -17.79
C ALA A 83 -43.46 19.23 -17.48
N GLY A 84 -43.91 19.05 -16.22
CA GLY A 84 -45.29 19.28 -15.80
C GLY A 84 -46.25 18.12 -16.08
N ASN A 85 -45.74 16.94 -16.45
CA ASN A 85 -46.56 15.74 -16.66
C ASN A 85 -47.17 15.23 -15.34
N TYR A 86 -46.47 15.45 -14.23
CA TYR A 86 -46.92 15.14 -12.87
C TYR A 86 -46.67 16.34 -11.97
N ALA A 87 -47.52 16.50 -10.93
CA ALA A 87 -47.40 17.60 -9.97
C ALA A 87 -46.12 17.44 -9.07
N SER A 88 -45.69 16.20 -8.84
CA SER A 88 -44.54 15.83 -7.98
C SER A 88 -44.15 14.37 -8.22
N GLY A 89 -43.06 13.94 -7.64
CA GLY A 89 -42.65 12.51 -7.58
C GLY A 89 -43.73 11.67 -6.89
N PHE A 90 -44.35 12.18 -5.82
CA PHE A 90 -45.43 11.50 -5.13
C PHE A 90 -46.66 11.33 -6.04
N ASP A 91 -46.98 12.31 -6.86
CA ASP A 91 -48.09 12.20 -7.84
C ASP A 91 -47.78 11.13 -8.90
N HIS A 92 -46.56 11.08 -9.42
CA HIS A 92 -46.11 9.97 -10.28
C HIS A 92 -46.21 8.61 -9.58
N PHE A 93 -45.75 8.53 -8.30
CA PHE A 93 -45.82 7.29 -7.52
C PHE A 93 -47.24 6.80 -7.34
N CYS A 94 -48.18 7.69 -7.03
CA CYS A 94 -49.60 7.39 -6.93
C CYS A 94 -50.18 6.79 -8.22
N GLN A 95 -49.75 7.31 -9.38
CA GLN A 95 -50.37 6.91 -10.67
C GLN A 95 -49.66 5.68 -11.26
N HIS A 96 -48.33 5.56 -11.13
CA HIS A 96 -47.52 4.54 -11.82
C HIS A 96 -46.45 3.89 -10.98
N GLY A 97 -45.67 4.67 -10.20
CA GLY A 97 -44.46 4.21 -9.54
C GLY A 97 -44.68 3.13 -8.46
N HIS A 98 -45.85 3.06 -7.86
CA HIS A 98 -46.21 2.07 -6.82
C HIS A 98 -46.10 0.61 -7.28
N ARG A 99 -45.96 0.34 -8.57
CA ARG A 99 -45.82 -1.01 -9.14
C ARG A 99 -44.38 -1.49 -9.37
N GLY A 100 -43.35 -0.79 -8.90
CA GLY A 100 -41.97 -1.26 -9.08
C GLY A 100 -40.91 -0.22 -8.80
N VAL A 101 -41.25 0.95 -8.26
CA VAL A 101 -40.26 1.97 -7.88
C VAL A 101 -40.27 2.16 -6.36
N SER A 102 -39.10 2.12 -5.74
CA SER A 102 -38.94 2.32 -4.30
C SER A 102 -39.34 3.77 -3.90
N PRO A 103 -40.31 3.96 -3.01
CA PRO A 103 -40.83 5.28 -2.63
C PRO A 103 -40.00 5.97 -1.55
N HIS A 104 -39.15 5.21 -0.88
CA HIS A 104 -38.38 5.65 0.29
C HIS A 104 -37.03 4.91 0.39
N TRP A 105 -36.00 5.58 0.84
CA TRP A 105 -34.64 5.03 0.97
C TRP A 105 -34.55 3.81 1.94
N LEU A 106 -35.53 3.56 2.80
CA LEU A 106 -35.61 2.39 3.68
C LEU A 106 -36.56 1.29 3.17
N PHE A 107 -37.01 1.36 1.93
CA PHE A 107 -37.71 0.26 1.30
C PHE A 107 -37.14 0.02 -0.10
N ASP A 108 -36.77 -1.23 -0.37
CA ASP A 108 -36.24 -1.64 -1.68
C ASP A 108 -37.25 -2.60 -2.37
N ASP A 109 -37.92 -2.11 -3.39
CA ASP A 109 -38.94 -2.86 -4.14
C ASP A 109 -38.35 -4.06 -4.87
N ALA A 110 -37.14 -3.91 -5.43
CA ALA A 110 -36.43 -4.98 -6.13
C ALA A 110 -35.95 -6.07 -5.16
N LEU A 111 -35.39 -5.70 -4.01
CA LEU A 111 -35.01 -6.64 -2.96
C LEU A 111 -36.26 -7.42 -2.48
N TYR A 112 -37.38 -6.73 -2.25
CA TYR A 112 -38.60 -7.37 -1.79
C TYR A 112 -39.16 -8.36 -2.81
N ALA A 113 -39.09 -8.01 -4.10
CA ALA A 113 -39.49 -8.90 -5.18
C ALA A 113 -38.60 -10.15 -5.28
N ASN A 114 -37.27 -9.97 -5.08
CA ASN A 114 -36.32 -11.08 -5.18
C ASN A 114 -36.36 -12.02 -3.99
N LEU A 115 -36.66 -11.52 -2.80
CA LEU A 115 -36.74 -12.34 -1.58
C LEU A 115 -38.03 -13.15 -1.49
N TYR A 116 -39.13 -12.68 -2.14
CA TYR A 116 -40.48 -13.27 -1.96
C TYR A 116 -41.11 -13.54 -3.32
N GLU A 117 -41.02 -14.79 -3.80
CA GLU A 117 -41.53 -15.24 -5.10
C GLU A 117 -43.05 -15.02 -5.26
N ASP A 118 -43.78 -15.01 -4.14
CA ASP A 118 -45.22 -14.74 -4.11
C ASP A 118 -45.58 -13.26 -4.35
N MET A 119 -44.60 -12.35 -4.40
CA MET A 119 -44.83 -10.90 -4.62
C MET A 119 -44.88 -10.50 -6.09
N THR A 120 -45.56 -11.30 -6.90
CA THR A 120 -45.87 -10.96 -8.29
C THR A 120 -47.00 -9.92 -8.35
N LEU A 121 -47.07 -9.13 -9.43
CA LEU A 121 -48.13 -8.13 -9.62
C LEU A 121 -49.52 -8.78 -9.64
N GLU A 122 -49.66 -9.98 -10.18
CA GLU A 122 -50.89 -10.75 -10.21
C GLU A 122 -51.41 -11.11 -8.82
N ASN A 123 -50.52 -11.63 -7.97
CA ASN A 123 -50.84 -11.97 -6.58
C ASN A 123 -51.18 -10.73 -5.77
N LEU A 124 -50.51 -9.61 -5.99
CA LEU A 124 -50.78 -8.34 -5.33
C LEU A 124 -52.15 -7.80 -5.66
N ASP A 125 -52.58 -7.89 -6.94
CA ASP A 125 -53.90 -7.49 -7.41
C ASP A 125 -54.99 -8.37 -6.77
N GLN A 126 -54.76 -9.70 -6.65
CA GLN A 126 -55.68 -10.63 -5.96
C GLN A 126 -55.85 -10.27 -4.48
N HIS A 127 -54.79 -9.82 -3.82
CA HIS A 127 -54.81 -9.42 -2.41
C HIS A 127 -55.18 -7.94 -2.22
N ARG A 128 -55.62 -7.25 -3.24
CA ARG A 128 -56.01 -5.81 -3.24
C ARG A 128 -54.91 -4.90 -2.71
N CYS A 129 -53.68 -5.22 -3.05
CA CYS A 129 -52.49 -4.39 -2.72
C CYS A 129 -52.09 -3.53 -3.92
N TYR A 130 -51.80 -2.25 -3.66
CA TYR A 130 -51.33 -1.28 -4.65
C TYR A 130 -49.79 -1.35 -4.80
N GLY A 131 -49.26 -2.53 -5.05
CA GLY A 131 -47.84 -2.79 -5.17
C GLY A 131 -47.19 -3.40 -3.91
N ARG A 132 -45.89 -3.72 -4.00
CA ARG A 132 -45.16 -4.42 -2.95
C ARG A 132 -45.02 -3.58 -1.68
N TYR A 133 -44.87 -2.27 -1.81
CA TYR A 133 -44.76 -1.38 -0.66
C TYR A 133 -46.08 -1.35 0.14
N ASP A 134 -47.23 -1.32 -0.53
CA ASP A 134 -48.53 -1.40 0.12
C ASP A 134 -48.74 -2.74 0.84
N HIS A 135 -48.32 -3.84 0.22
CA HIS A 135 -48.29 -5.16 0.87
C HIS A 135 -47.41 -5.14 2.11
N TYR A 136 -46.19 -4.61 1.98
CA TYR A 136 -45.25 -4.55 3.10
C TYR A 136 -45.81 -3.79 4.30
N LEU A 137 -46.47 -2.64 4.06
CA LEU A 137 -47.09 -1.84 5.10
C LEU A 137 -48.32 -2.49 5.74
N LYS A 138 -49.14 -3.20 4.95
CA LYS A 138 -50.40 -3.85 5.42
C LYS A 138 -50.15 -5.18 6.12
N SER A 139 -49.33 -6.03 5.54
CA SER A 139 -49.15 -7.44 5.91
C SER A 139 -47.70 -7.82 6.15
N GLY A 140 -46.79 -7.45 5.27
CA GLY A 140 -45.42 -7.94 5.24
C GLY A 140 -44.64 -7.73 6.54
N GLN A 141 -44.83 -6.60 7.22
CA GLN A 141 -44.20 -6.38 8.54
C GLN A 141 -44.71 -7.36 9.61
N ARG A 142 -45.97 -7.74 9.58
CA ARG A 142 -46.55 -8.74 10.49
C ARG A 142 -46.13 -10.15 10.15
N GLU A 143 -45.89 -10.41 8.86
CA GLU A 143 -45.33 -11.65 8.35
C GLU A 143 -43.80 -11.73 8.53
N ARG A 144 -43.19 -10.74 9.18
CA ARG A 144 -41.73 -10.60 9.40
C ARG A 144 -40.91 -10.55 8.11
N ARG A 145 -41.51 -10.05 7.01
CA ARG A 145 -40.80 -9.88 5.74
C ARG A 145 -39.85 -8.66 5.83
N MET A 146 -38.73 -8.77 5.20
CA MET A 146 -37.72 -7.72 5.13
C MET A 146 -38.03 -6.77 3.95
N GLY A 147 -38.32 -5.51 4.25
CA GLY A 147 -38.45 -4.45 3.25
C GLY A 147 -37.18 -3.76 2.84
N HIS A 148 -36.15 -3.84 3.69
CA HIS A 148 -34.80 -3.31 3.45
C HIS A 148 -33.78 -4.03 4.33
N PHE A 149 -32.56 -4.28 3.82
CA PHE A 149 -31.52 -5.06 4.50
C PHE A 149 -31.02 -4.44 5.83
N LEU A 150 -31.24 -3.15 6.07
CA LEU A 150 -30.89 -2.47 7.33
C LEU A 150 -32.06 -2.24 8.28
N PHE A 151 -33.25 -2.77 8.00
CA PHE A 151 -34.39 -2.62 8.89
C PHE A 151 -34.99 -3.96 9.30
N ASP A 152 -35.02 -4.22 10.61
CA ASP A 152 -35.69 -5.37 11.24
C ASP A 152 -36.75 -4.88 12.23
N GLY A 153 -38.01 -5.08 11.88
CA GLY A 153 -39.12 -4.60 12.68
C GLY A 153 -39.23 -5.23 14.08
N MET A 154 -38.81 -6.50 14.25
CA MET A 154 -38.80 -7.17 15.55
C MET A 154 -37.66 -6.69 16.44
N PHE A 155 -36.47 -6.54 15.86
CA PHE A 155 -35.31 -5.96 16.56
C PHE A 155 -35.63 -4.55 17.04
N TYR A 156 -36.13 -3.69 16.13
CA TYR A 156 -36.56 -2.33 16.48
C TYR A 156 -37.63 -2.28 17.59
N ARG A 157 -38.66 -3.13 17.50
CA ARG A 157 -39.70 -3.22 18.52
C ARG A 157 -39.14 -3.56 19.90
N THR A 158 -38.25 -4.56 19.97
CA THR A 158 -37.59 -4.95 21.20
C THR A 158 -36.76 -3.82 21.80
N GLY A 159 -35.94 -3.14 20.97
CA GLY A 159 -35.15 -1.97 21.38
C GLY A 159 -36.03 -0.81 21.84
N ALA A 160 -37.13 -0.51 21.17
CA ALA A 160 -38.11 0.51 21.57
C ALA A 160 -38.76 0.20 22.92
N GLN A 161 -39.12 -1.05 23.13
CA GLN A 161 -39.67 -1.49 24.41
C GLN A 161 -38.65 -1.34 25.58
N GLN A 162 -37.38 -1.70 25.34
CA GLN A 162 -36.28 -1.57 26.29
C GLN A 162 -35.99 -0.09 26.62
N ALA A 163 -36.13 0.79 25.64
CA ALA A 163 -35.98 2.23 25.79
C ALA A 163 -37.18 2.94 26.41
N GLY A 164 -38.21 2.20 26.80
CA GLY A 164 -39.42 2.76 27.45
C GLY A 164 -40.37 3.49 26.48
N VAL A 165 -40.26 3.29 25.19
CA VAL A 165 -41.12 3.87 24.17
C VAL A 165 -42.49 3.21 24.22
N ASN A 166 -43.58 3.99 24.11
CA ASN A 166 -44.94 3.46 24.11
C ASN A 166 -45.21 2.53 22.93
N VAL A 167 -45.28 1.23 23.18
CA VAL A 167 -45.47 0.19 22.18
C VAL A 167 -46.91 0.08 21.63
N GLU A 168 -47.91 0.63 22.33
CA GLU A 168 -49.32 0.61 21.82
C GLU A 168 -49.46 1.39 20.48
N GLY A 169 -48.76 2.53 20.38
CA GLY A 169 -48.67 3.30 19.14
C GLY A 169 -47.97 2.52 18.04
N LEU A 170 -46.91 1.82 18.39
CA LEU A 170 -46.11 0.99 17.47
C LEU A 170 -46.94 -0.19 16.92
N ASP A 171 -47.71 -0.87 17.77
CA ASP A 171 -48.56 -2.01 17.34
C ASP A 171 -49.70 -1.57 16.41
N ARG A 172 -50.15 -0.33 16.53
CA ARG A 172 -51.20 0.23 15.69
C ARG A 172 -50.72 0.57 14.28
N VAL A 173 -49.58 1.24 14.14
CA VAL A 173 -49.06 1.74 12.85
C VAL A 173 -48.04 0.80 12.19
N GLY A 174 -47.50 -0.15 12.94
CA GLY A 174 -46.41 -1.03 12.54
C GLY A 174 -45.00 -0.46 12.80
N PRO A 175 -44.03 -1.34 13.04
CA PRO A 175 -42.68 -0.94 13.46
C PRO A 175 -41.96 -0.03 12.43
N TYR A 176 -42.14 -0.27 11.16
CA TYR A 176 -41.53 0.52 10.10
C TYR A 176 -42.09 1.97 10.06
N ALA A 177 -43.38 2.14 10.02
CA ALA A 177 -44.01 3.46 10.01
C ALA A 177 -43.72 4.23 11.32
N HIS A 178 -43.72 3.54 12.46
CA HIS A 178 -43.35 4.10 13.73
C HIS A 178 -41.89 4.57 13.75
N PHE A 179 -40.96 3.76 13.25
CA PHE A 179 -39.55 4.15 13.13
C PHE A 179 -39.37 5.42 12.31
N LEU A 180 -39.97 5.45 11.10
CA LEU A 180 -39.85 6.61 10.20
C LEU A 180 -40.46 7.90 10.77
N SER A 181 -41.53 7.78 11.57
CA SER A 181 -42.18 8.95 12.19
C SER A 181 -41.36 9.58 13.32
N ARG A 182 -40.43 8.82 13.90
CA ARG A 182 -39.53 9.29 14.96
C ARG A 182 -38.20 9.87 14.45
N LEU A 183 -37.88 9.71 13.19
CA LEU A 183 -36.66 10.25 12.61
C LEU A 183 -36.68 11.79 12.64
N GLY A 184 -35.61 12.38 13.18
CA GLY A 184 -35.49 13.82 13.32
C GLY A 184 -36.10 14.42 14.60
N ALA A 185 -36.56 13.60 15.56
CA ALA A 185 -36.89 14.04 16.92
C ALA A 185 -35.58 14.15 17.71
N ASP A 186 -35.54 15.06 18.71
CA ASP A 186 -34.36 15.29 19.58
C ASP A 186 -34.04 14.11 20.54
N GLU A 187 -34.68 12.98 20.37
CA GLU A 187 -34.47 11.76 21.15
C GLU A 187 -33.38 10.90 20.55
N GLU A 188 -32.69 10.11 21.37
CA GLU A 188 -31.67 9.16 20.96
C GLU A 188 -32.21 8.24 19.85
N GLU A 189 -31.52 8.22 18.72
CA GLU A 189 -31.91 7.43 17.56
C GLU A 189 -31.78 5.93 17.88
N LEU A 190 -32.90 5.21 17.89
CA LEU A 190 -32.92 3.76 18.10
C LEU A 190 -32.37 3.02 16.89
N ALA A 191 -31.62 1.96 17.13
CA ALA A 191 -31.08 1.13 16.07
C ALA A 191 -32.19 0.43 15.26
N PRO A 192 -32.21 0.56 13.93
CA PRO A 192 -33.24 -0.05 13.08
C PRO A 192 -33.07 -1.56 12.90
N SER A 193 -31.86 -2.05 13.10
CA SER A 193 -31.48 -3.47 13.04
C SER A 193 -30.13 -3.71 13.73
N VAL A 194 -29.74 -4.98 13.85
CA VAL A 194 -28.41 -5.37 14.31
C VAL A 194 -27.30 -4.90 13.38
N TYR A 195 -27.61 -4.56 12.12
CA TYR A 195 -26.66 -4.17 11.09
C TYR A 195 -26.40 -2.66 11.00
N PHE A 196 -27.03 -1.84 11.84
CA PHE A 196 -26.78 -0.39 11.86
C PHE A 196 -26.84 0.13 13.29
N ASP A 197 -25.76 0.79 13.72
CA ASP A 197 -25.61 1.39 15.03
C ASP A 197 -25.55 2.92 14.90
N PRO A 198 -26.67 3.64 15.09
CA PRO A 198 -26.72 5.07 14.86
C PRO A 198 -25.83 5.86 15.83
N LEU A 199 -25.69 5.43 17.09
CA LEU A 199 -24.86 6.12 18.07
C LEU A 199 -23.39 6.00 17.74
N TRP A 200 -22.93 4.77 17.48
CA TRP A 200 -21.56 4.52 17.04
C TRP A 200 -21.27 5.24 15.72
N TYR A 201 -22.18 5.16 14.75
CA TYR A 201 -22.05 5.82 13.46
C TYR A 201 -21.81 7.33 13.59
N LEU A 202 -22.61 8.01 14.41
CA LEU A 202 -22.48 9.46 14.64
C LEU A 202 -21.23 9.82 15.45
N GLN A 203 -20.74 8.93 16.28
CA GLN A 203 -19.47 9.11 16.98
C GLN A 203 -18.27 8.99 16.05
N GLN A 204 -18.29 8.01 15.15
CA GLN A 204 -17.20 7.78 14.20
C GLN A 204 -17.21 8.75 13.02
N HIS A 205 -18.39 9.29 12.66
CA HIS A 205 -18.56 10.16 11.49
C HIS A 205 -19.09 11.56 11.86
N PRO A 206 -18.26 12.43 12.48
CA PRO A 206 -18.70 13.77 12.91
C PRO A 206 -19.22 14.65 11.78
N GLY A 207 -18.70 14.44 10.55
CA GLY A 207 -19.20 15.11 9.36
C GLY A 207 -20.66 14.76 9.03
N ALA A 208 -21.05 13.50 9.26
CA ALA A 208 -22.45 13.06 9.12
C ALA A 208 -23.34 13.75 10.17
N ARG A 209 -22.91 13.76 11.44
CA ARG A 209 -23.63 14.49 12.53
C ARG A 209 -23.86 15.96 12.18
N GLN A 210 -22.84 16.64 11.62
CA GLN A 210 -22.97 18.04 11.23
C GLN A 210 -23.97 18.24 10.08
N GLN A 211 -23.97 17.34 9.09
CA GLN A 211 -24.89 17.44 7.95
C GLN A 211 -26.34 17.18 8.39
N ILE A 212 -26.55 16.28 9.34
CA ILE A 212 -27.86 16.03 9.96
C ILE A 212 -28.30 17.26 10.76
N GLY A 213 -27.43 17.82 11.62
CA GLY A 213 -27.75 19.02 12.38
C GLY A 213 -28.05 20.27 11.53
N ARG A 214 -27.59 20.29 10.27
CA ARG A 214 -27.93 21.32 9.28
C ARG A 214 -29.23 21.05 8.51
N GLY A 215 -29.89 19.94 8.78
CA GLY A 215 -31.12 19.54 8.13
C GLY A 215 -30.95 19.00 6.70
N ARG A 216 -29.71 18.68 6.27
CA ARG A 216 -29.47 18.04 4.96
C ARG A 216 -29.97 16.60 4.94
N TYR A 217 -29.87 15.90 6.06
CA TYR A 217 -30.36 14.53 6.25
C TYR A 217 -31.19 14.47 7.54
N GLY A 218 -32.24 13.64 7.53
CA GLY A 218 -33.18 13.55 8.65
C GLY A 218 -32.66 12.69 9.83
N SER A 219 -31.63 11.83 9.63
CA SER A 219 -31.15 10.89 10.63
C SER A 219 -29.83 10.26 10.22
N ALA A 220 -29.18 9.50 11.12
CA ALA A 220 -27.94 8.76 10.84
C ALA A 220 -28.12 7.72 9.71
N ILE A 221 -29.19 6.93 9.77
CA ILE A 221 -29.46 5.93 8.73
C ILE A 221 -29.84 6.58 7.39
N ALA A 222 -30.56 7.70 7.40
CA ALA A 222 -30.87 8.45 6.18
C ALA A 222 -29.59 8.97 5.52
N HIS A 223 -28.66 9.54 6.33
CA HIS A 223 -27.35 9.93 5.82
C HIS A 223 -26.61 8.74 5.21
N TYR A 224 -26.52 7.61 5.89
CA TYR A 224 -25.80 6.43 5.40
C TYR A 224 -26.39 5.91 4.08
N LEU A 225 -27.73 5.85 3.96
CA LEU A 225 -28.41 5.28 2.80
C LEU A 225 -28.52 6.25 1.59
N THR A 226 -28.37 7.55 1.79
CA THR A 226 -28.61 8.54 0.72
C THR A 226 -27.40 9.41 0.37
N ASN A 227 -26.26 9.31 1.13
CA ASN A 227 -25.05 10.05 0.77
C ASN A 227 -24.41 9.51 -0.52
N ASP A 228 -23.60 10.34 -1.21
CA ASP A 228 -23.02 10.03 -2.51
C ASP A 228 -21.75 9.13 -2.44
N THR A 229 -21.21 8.90 -1.24
CA THR A 229 -19.96 8.19 -1.01
C THR A 229 -20.06 7.19 0.15
N PRO A 230 -20.96 6.19 0.06
CA PRO A 230 -21.22 5.24 1.16
C PRO A 230 -19.98 4.42 1.55
N GLU A 231 -19.03 4.29 0.64
CA GLU A 231 -17.75 3.59 0.86
C GLU A 231 -16.82 4.28 1.87
N HIS A 232 -17.12 5.52 2.23
CA HIS A 232 -16.35 6.24 3.25
C HIS A 232 -16.93 6.08 4.67
N PHE A 233 -18.03 5.35 4.81
CA PHE A 233 -18.76 5.24 6.06
C PHE A 233 -18.99 3.79 6.46
N ASN A 234 -18.44 3.39 7.59
CA ASN A 234 -18.77 2.10 8.20
C ASN A 234 -20.04 2.27 9.05
N PRO A 235 -21.04 1.39 8.92
CA PRO A 235 -22.30 1.52 9.66
C PRO A 235 -22.25 0.92 11.06
N VAL A 236 -21.24 0.08 11.34
CA VAL A 236 -21.03 -0.59 12.64
C VAL A 236 -19.53 -0.81 12.89
N ALA A 237 -19.13 -0.97 14.15
CA ALA A 237 -17.74 -1.18 14.55
C ALA A 237 -17.11 -2.47 14.00
N GLN A 238 -17.93 -3.50 13.78
CA GLN A 238 -17.48 -4.85 13.38
C GLN A 238 -17.37 -5.04 11.87
N PHE A 239 -17.43 -3.96 11.09
CA PHE A 239 -17.27 -4.00 9.64
C PHE A 239 -16.31 -2.91 9.18
N SER A 240 -15.46 -3.24 8.22
CA SER A 240 -14.57 -2.28 7.56
C SER A 240 -14.73 -2.36 6.05
N GLU A 241 -15.28 -1.30 5.46
CA GLU A 241 -15.47 -1.18 4.00
C GLU A 241 -14.15 -1.36 3.25
N VAL A 242 -13.07 -0.74 3.73
CA VAL A 242 -11.73 -0.82 3.13
C VAL A 242 -11.15 -2.21 3.24
N PHE A 243 -11.24 -2.84 4.41
CA PHE A 243 -10.76 -4.20 4.62
C PHE A 243 -11.51 -5.20 3.75
N TYR A 244 -12.84 -5.11 3.74
CA TYR A 244 -13.70 -6.06 3.04
C TYR A 244 -13.47 -6.02 1.53
N ARG A 245 -13.37 -4.85 0.92
CA ARG A 245 -13.05 -4.68 -0.50
C ARG A 245 -11.68 -5.26 -0.86
N ARG A 246 -10.68 -5.02 -0.01
CA ARG A 246 -9.33 -5.56 -0.22
C ARG A 246 -9.31 -7.08 -0.10
N ARG A 247 -10.03 -7.62 0.88
CA ARG A 247 -10.06 -9.06 1.17
C ARG A 247 -10.87 -9.84 0.12
N HIS A 248 -11.83 -9.20 -0.51
CA HIS A 248 -12.76 -9.78 -1.47
C HIS A 248 -12.78 -8.99 -2.79
N PRO A 249 -11.78 -9.20 -3.69
CA PRO A 249 -11.67 -8.45 -4.95
C PRO A 249 -12.88 -8.64 -5.90
N ASP A 250 -13.55 -9.79 -5.81
CA ASP A 250 -14.80 -10.07 -6.52
C ASP A 250 -15.91 -9.05 -6.19
N ILE A 251 -15.96 -8.61 -4.94
CA ILE A 251 -16.91 -7.62 -4.47
C ILE A 251 -16.56 -6.21 -4.97
N GLN A 252 -15.26 -5.88 -4.98
CA GLN A 252 -14.79 -4.62 -5.54
C GLN A 252 -15.22 -4.50 -7.03
N ALA A 253 -15.02 -5.56 -7.81
CA ALA A 253 -15.43 -5.61 -9.20
C ALA A 253 -16.96 -5.48 -9.37
N ALA A 254 -17.75 -6.12 -8.51
CA ALA A 254 -19.21 -6.05 -8.54
C ALA A 254 -19.74 -4.63 -8.22
N ILE A 255 -19.08 -3.91 -7.30
CA ILE A 255 -19.40 -2.52 -6.99
C ILE A 255 -19.08 -1.61 -8.19
N GLU A 256 -17.94 -1.78 -8.84
CA GLU A 256 -17.55 -1.02 -10.03
C GLU A 256 -18.49 -1.24 -11.21
N GLN A 257 -19.12 -2.41 -11.29
CA GLN A 257 -20.16 -2.74 -12.29
C GLN A 257 -21.55 -2.24 -11.89
N GLY A 258 -21.69 -1.67 -10.69
CA GLY A 258 -22.96 -1.10 -10.21
C GLY A 258 -23.96 -2.11 -9.63
N TYR A 259 -23.54 -3.37 -9.35
CA TYR A 259 -24.40 -4.37 -8.71
C TYR A 259 -24.68 -4.04 -7.23
N TYR A 260 -23.72 -3.42 -6.57
CA TYR A 260 -23.85 -2.97 -5.18
C TYR A 260 -23.42 -1.52 -5.07
N ARG A 261 -24.04 -0.79 -4.17
CA ARG A 261 -23.68 0.60 -3.87
C ARG A 261 -22.40 0.70 -3.04
N CYS A 262 -22.17 -0.28 -2.16
CA CYS A 262 -20.99 -0.39 -1.30
C CYS A 262 -20.80 -1.86 -0.88
N ALA A 263 -19.63 -2.17 -0.31
CA ALA A 263 -19.30 -3.52 0.12
C ALA A 263 -20.17 -4.00 1.29
N TYR A 264 -20.56 -3.11 2.18
CA TYR A 264 -21.47 -3.44 3.27
C TYR A 264 -22.85 -3.93 2.81
N GLN A 265 -23.38 -3.38 1.72
CA GLN A 265 -24.62 -3.87 1.13
C GLN A 265 -24.48 -5.34 0.74
N GLN A 266 -23.44 -5.70 0.02
CA GLN A 266 -23.18 -7.10 -0.35
C GLN A 266 -22.95 -7.96 0.90
N PHE A 267 -22.18 -7.48 1.86
CA PHE A 267 -21.92 -8.22 3.09
C PHE A 267 -23.19 -8.57 3.84
N VAL A 268 -24.09 -7.62 4.07
CA VAL A 268 -25.36 -7.88 4.79
C VAL A 268 -26.31 -8.74 3.97
N GLN A 269 -26.33 -8.61 2.65
CA GLN A 269 -27.22 -9.41 1.79
C GLN A 269 -26.75 -10.86 1.63
N TYR A 270 -25.43 -11.07 1.49
CA TYR A 270 -24.84 -12.38 1.14
C TYR A 270 -23.61 -12.73 1.98
N GLY A 271 -22.65 -11.83 2.13
CA GLY A 271 -21.35 -12.11 2.70
C GLY A 271 -21.38 -12.65 4.15
N ALA A 272 -22.33 -12.18 4.97
CA ALA A 272 -22.55 -12.68 6.32
C ALA A 272 -23.01 -14.14 6.34
N PHE A 273 -23.83 -14.57 5.37
CA PHE A 273 -24.23 -15.97 5.17
C PHE A 273 -23.09 -16.83 4.59
N GLU A 274 -22.29 -16.23 3.70
CA GLU A 274 -21.09 -16.87 3.14
C GLU A 274 -19.93 -16.93 4.14
N LEU A 275 -20.14 -16.40 5.35
CA LEU A 275 -19.12 -16.33 6.42
C LEU A 275 -17.88 -15.55 5.99
N ARG A 276 -18.03 -14.57 5.09
CA ARG A 276 -16.93 -13.72 4.69
C ARG A 276 -16.46 -12.86 5.86
N GLN A 277 -15.16 -12.69 5.95
CA GLN A 277 -14.52 -11.91 7.01
C GLN A 277 -14.87 -10.41 6.90
N PRO A 278 -15.58 -9.81 7.89
CA PRO A 278 -16.08 -8.44 7.78
C PRO A 278 -15.03 -7.36 8.10
N CYS A 279 -14.05 -7.70 8.95
CA CYS A 279 -12.93 -6.85 9.35
C CYS A 279 -11.75 -7.71 9.80
N ALA A 280 -10.62 -7.09 10.13
CA ALA A 280 -9.38 -7.81 10.37
C ALA A 280 -9.39 -8.72 11.60
N ASP A 281 -10.22 -8.41 12.60
CA ASP A 281 -10.27 -9.04 13.92
C ASP A 281 -11.49 -9.93 14.13
N ILE A 282 -12.28 -10.19 13.09
CA ILE A 282 -13.44 -11.08 13.12
C ILE A 282 -13.34 -12.09 11.98
N ASP A 283 -13.34 -13.37 12.32
CA ASP A 283 -13.48 -14.48 11.39
C ASP A 283 -14.78 -15.24 11.67
N LEU A 284 -15.79 -15.04 10.84
CA LEU A 284 -17.13 -15.62 11.04
C LEU A 284 -17.14 -17.15 10.87
N ALA A 285 -16.26 -17.70 10.03
CA ALA A 285 -16.14 -19.14 9.88
C ALA A 285 -15.55 -19.76 11.15
N TYR A 286 -14.44 -19.21 11.64
CA TYR A 286 -13.85 -19.62 12.92
C TYR A 286 -14.84 -19.48 14.07
N TYR A 287 -15.55 -18.34 14.15
CA TYR A 287 -16.55 -18.06 15.18
C TYR A 287 -17.66 -19.13 15.21
N ARG A 288 -18.23 -19.44 14.04
CA ARG A 288 -19.25 -20.49 13.92
C ARG A 288 -18.68 -21.86 14.30
N ASP A 289 -17.50 -22.22 13.79
CA ASP A 289 -16.93 -23.55 13.97
C ASP A 289 -16.44 -23.81 15.39
N LEU A 290 -15.98 -22.77 16.10
CA LEU A 290 -15.56 -22.87 17.50
C LEU A 290 -16.75 -23.08 18.45
N HIS A 291 -17.88 -22.41 18.22
CA HIS A 291 -18.97 -22.34 19.16
C HIS A 291 -20.18 -23.18 18.69
N GLU A 292 -20.46 -24.29 19.38
CA GLU A 292 -21.62 -25.17 19.09
C GLU A 292 -22.96 -24.42 19.18
N ARG A 293 -23.09 -23.50 20.14
CA ARG A 293 -24.27 -22.64 20.28
C ARG A 293 -24.54 -21.80 19.04
N VAL A 294 -23.49 -21.26 18.41
CA VAL A 294 -23.64 -20.48 17.17
C VAL A 294 -24.24 -21.33 16.05
N ARG A 295 -23.72 -22.57 15.89
CA ARG A 295 -24.28 -23.51 14.91
C ARG A 295 -25.75 -23.82 15.18
N ASN A 296 -26.07 -24.14 16.44
CA ASN A 296 -27.44 -24.48 16.84
C ASN A 296 -28.43 -23.32 16.62
N ASP A 297 -28.01 -22.07 16.93
CA ASP A 297 -28.86 -20.90 16.78
C ASP A 297 -29.04 -20.53 15.29
N LEU A 298 -28.04 -20.78 14.44
CA LEU A 298 -28.14 -20.65 12.99
C LEU A 298 -29.05 -21.73 12.37
N ASP A 299 -28.86 -22.99 12.76
CA ASP A 299 -29.60 -24.14 12.23
C ASP A 299 -31.09 -24.08 12.62
N SER A 300 -31.39 -23.57 13.81
CA SER A 300 -32.77 -23.38 14.29
C SER A 300 -33.45 -22.12 13.71
N GLY A 301 -32.69 -21.22 13.05
CA GLY A 301 -33.19 -19.92 12.59
C GLY A 301 -33.45 -18.92 13.72
N ALA A 302 -32.91 -19.13 14.93
CA ALA A 302 -33.04 -18.21 16.05
C ALA A 302 -32.34 -16.88 15.76
N VAL A 303 -31.28 -16.88 14.95
CA VAL A 303 -30.59 -15.71 14.41
C VAL A 303 -30.44 -15.86 12.90
N ARG A 304 -30.36 -14.73 12.21
CA ARG A 304 -30.30 -14.68 10.75
C ARG A 304 -28.98 -15.24 10.18
N ASP A 305 -27.85 -14.82 10.74
CA ASP A 305 -26.50 -15.18 10.32
C ASP A 305 -25.50 -15.06 11.48
N ALA A 306 -24.26 -15.52 11.23
CA ALA A 306 -23.19 -15.54 12.24
C ALA A 306 -22.78 -14.13 12.71
N PHE A 307 -22.90 -13.12 11.87
CA PHE A 307 -22.58 -11.73 12.23
C PHE A 307 -23.65 -11.15 13.17
N ALA A 308 -24.92 -11.44 12.92
CA ALA A 308 -25.99 -11.07 13.81
C ALA A 308 -25.86 -11.76 15.19
N HIS A 309 -25.53 -13.06 15.20
CA HIS A 309 -25.26 -13.78 16.45
C HIS A 309 -24.07 -13.18 17.21
N LEU A 310 -22.98 -12.88 16.50
CA LEU A 310 -21.81 -12.25 17.11
C LEU A 310 -22.17 -10.92 17.80
N ARG A 311 -22.92 -10.06 17.13
CA ARG A 311 -23.29 -8.73 17.68
C ARG A 311 -24.30 -8.81 18.80
N LEU A 312 -25.28 -9.73 18.74
CA LEU A 312 -26.35 -9.85 19.74
C LEU A 312 -25.90 -10.62 20.98
N ILE A 313 -25.06 -11.64 20.81
CA ILE A 313 -24.73 -12.60 21.83
C ILE A 313 -23.21 -12.70 22.03
N GLY A 314 -22.46 -12.89 20.97
CA GLY A 314 -21.02 -13.19 21.05
C GLY A 314 -20.19 -12.11 21.69
N LEU A 315 -20.37 -10.85 21.28
CA LEU A 315 -19.63 -9.72 21.86
C LEU A 315 -20.05 -9.42 23.31
N PRO A 316 -21.35 -9.38 23.65
CA PRO A 316 -21.78 -9.23 25.04
C PRO A 316 -21.27 -10.33 25.98
N GLU A 317 -21.18 -11.58 25.49
CA GLU A 317 -20.68 -12.73 26.24
C GLU A 317 -19.15 -12.92 26.09
N ASN A 318 -18.46 -12.02 25.36
CA ASN A 318 -17.01 -12.08 25.12
C ASN A 318 -16.55 -13.41 24.48
N LEU A 319 -17.33 -13.95 23.55
CA LEU A 319 -16.98 -15.18 22.82
C LEU A 319 -15.85 -14.91 21.82
N SER A 320 -14.89 -15.83 21.75
CA SER A 320 -13.78 -15.73 20.80
C SER A 320 -14.27 -15.77 19.35
N CYS A 321 -13.98 -14.74 18.57
CA CYS A 321 -14.39 -14.61 17.17
C CYS A 321 -13.21 -14.57 16.18
N PHE A 322 -12.00 -14.87 16.66
CA PHE A 322 -10.79 -14.91 15.84
C PHE A 322 -9.79 -15.94 16.38
N PRO A 323 -9.04 -16.65 15.51
CA PRO A 323 -8.04 -17.63 15.94
C PRO A 323 -6.97 -17.00 16.84
N PRO A 324 -6.62 -17.61 17.99
CA PRO A 324 -5.65 -17.04 18.93
C PRO A 324 -4.23 -16.93 18.34
N ASP A 325 -3.91 -17.76 17.35
CA ASP A 325 -2.61 -17.76 16.65
C ASP A 325 -2.54 -16.74 15.50
N ALA A 326 -3.67 -16.29 15.01
CA ALA A 326 -3.74 -15.19 14.06
C ALA A 326 -3.72 -13.87 14.87
N LYS A 327 -2.76 -13.00 14.59
CA LYS A 327 -2.69 -11.67 15.25
C LYS A 327 -3.87 -10.83 14.80
N PRO A 328 -4.93 -10.62 15.61
CA PRO A 328 -5.98 -9.67 15.24
C PRO A 328 -5.37 -8.28 15.21
N ALA A 329 -5.68 -7.51 14.18
CA ALA A 329 -5.46 -6.07 14.25
C ALA A 329 -6.39 -5.54 15.36
N LEU A 330 -5.82 -5.10 16.46
CA LEU A 330 -6.57 -4.49 17.57
C LEU A 330 -7.40 -3.32 17.01
N GLY A 331 -8.66 -3.22 17.41
CA GLY A 331 -9.53 -2.10 17.04
C GLY A 331 -8.92 -0.76 17.44
N GLU A 332 -9.19 0.31 16.69
CA GLU A 332 -8.54 1.63 16.90
C GLU A 332 -8.68 2.15 18.34
N SER A 333 -9.83 1.96 18.96
CA SER A 333 -10.06 2.36 20.35
C SER A 333 -9.16 1.60 21.34
N ALA A 334 -8.99 0.30 21.14
CA ALA A 334 -8.15 -0.53 22.00
C ALA A 334 -6.66 -0.18 21.83
N THR A 335 -6.22 0.07 20.59
CA THR A 335 -4.83 0.46 20.32
C THR A 335 -4.50 1.85 20.83
N ARG A 336 -5.44 2.80 20.76
CA ARG A 336 -5.32 4.11 21.41
C ARG A 336 -5.15 3.97 22.92
N ALA A 337 -6.02 3.18 23.58
CA ALA A 337 -5.94 2.93 25.01
C ALA A 337 -4.60 2.27 25.40
N LEU A 338 -4.08 1.36 24.56
CA LEU A 338 -2.78 0.73 24.76
C LEU A 338 -1.64 1.75 24.64
N PHE A 339 -1.66 2.61 23.63
CA PHE A 339 -0.65 3.66 23.43
C PHE A 339 -0.62 4.62 24.61
N GLU A 340 -1.79 5.14 25.03
CA GLU A 340 -1.92 6.02 26.21
C GLU A 340 -1.53 5.29 27.50
N GLY A 341 -1.88 4.02 27.64
CA GLY A 341 -1.51 3.19 28.79
C GLY A 341 0.02 3.02 28.90
N ARG A 342 0.71 2.79 27.79
CA ARG A 342 2.19 2.74 27.73
C ARG A 342 2.80 4.09 28.13
N ALA A 343 2.26 5.20 27.61
CA ALA A 343 2.74 6.53 27.96
C ALA A 343 2.64 6.79 29.47
N ARG A 344 1.51 6.43 30.09
CA ARG A 344 1.30 6.57 31.54
C ARG A 344 2.20 5.65 32.34
N ALA A 345 2.41 4.41 31.91
CA ALA A 345 3.25 3.44 32.64
C ALA A 345 4.71 3.90 32.77
N GLN A 346 5.23 4.65 31.80
CA GLN A 346 6.60 5.19 31.83
C GLN A 346 6.81 6.36 32.81
N LEU A 347 5.75 7.01 33.26
CA LEU A 347 5.87 8.18 34.16
C LEU A 347 6.65 7.87 35.44
N ALA A 348 6.55 6.65 35.99
CA ALA A 348 7.31 6.23 37.16
C ALA A 348 8.84 6.23 36.94
N LEU A 349 9.29 5.98 35.70
CA LEU A 349 10.71 6.07 35.34
C LEU A 349 11.19 7.52 35.40
N PHE A 350 10.44 8.45 34.80
CA PHE A 350 10.84 9.86 34.71
C PHE A 350 10.82 10.57 36.06
N ALA A 351 10.06 10.06 37.03
CA ALA A 351 10.12 10.54 38.44
C ALA A 351 11.49 10.28 39.11
N ARG A 352 12.25 9.29 38.58
CA ARG A 352 13.57 8.88 39.11
C ARG A 352 14.75 9.27 38.25
N GLN A 353 14.53 9.36 36.92
CA GLN A 353 15.55 9.64 35.94
C GLN A 353 15.07 10.76 35.00
N ARG A 354 15.75 11.89 35.02
CA ARG A 354 15.48 13.01 34.11
C ARG A 354 15.94 12.67 32.70
N LEU A 355 15.20 13.09 31.70
CA LEU A 355 15.68 13.09 30.33
C LEU A 355 16.69 14.24 30.13
N ASP A 356 17.87 13.91 29.62
CA ASP A 356 18.95 14.88 29.44
C ASP A 356 19.17 15.19 27.96
N PHE A 357 18.94 16.44 27.58
CA PHE A 357 19.20 17.00 26.26
C PHE A 357 20.34 18.03 26.29
N THR A 358 21.15 18.03 27.33
CA THR A 358 22.36 18.86 27.36
C THR A 358 23.32 18.41 26.28
N TYR A 359 23.84 19.34 25.51
CA TYR A 359 24.81 19.09 24.45
C TYR A 359 26.09 19.87 24.69
N ALA A 360 27.23 19.27 24.29
CA ALA A 360 28.57 19.82 24.52
C ALA A 360 29.16 20.48 23.27
N THR A 361 28.67 20.13 22.09
CA THR A 361 29.13 20.66 20.78
C THR A 361 28.02 21.43 20.08
N ALA A 362 28.23 21.90 18.87
CA ALA A 362 27.18 22.52 18.08
C ALA A 362 26.07 21.48 17.76
N PRO A 363 24.78 21.78 18.01
CA PRO A 363 23.71 20.81 17.81
C PRO A 363 23.56 20.49 16.31
N GLN A 364 23.25 19.22 16.03
CA GLN A 364 23.01 18.74 14.67
C GLN A 364 21.61 19.11 14.20
N VAL A 365 20.67 19.17 15.14
CA VAL A 365 19.25 19.42 14.88
C VAL A 365 18.63 20.23 16.00
N SER A 366 17.82 21.25 15.65
CA SER A 366 16.91 21.93 16.56
C SER A 366 15.55 21.24 16.48
N VAL A 367 15.04 20.70 17.59
CA VAL A 367 13.74 20.05 17.64
C VAL A 367 12.75 20.97 18.30
N ILE A 368 11.71 21.37 17.57
CA ILE A 368 10.60 22.18 18.06
C ILE A 368 9.42 21.27 18.41
N MET A 369 8.96 21.33 19.66
CA MET A 369 7.77 20.64 20.12
C MET A 369 6.85 21.59 20.85
N VAL A 370 5.62 21.72 20.32
CA VAL A 370 4.56 22.52 20.97
C VAL A 370 3.71 21.62 21.84
N MET A 371 3.53 22.01 23.10
CA MET A 371 2.84 21.24 24.12
C MET A 371 1.58 21.99 24.58
N PHE A 372 0.48 21.27 24.73
CA PHE A 372 -0.72 21.73 25.41
C PHE A 372 -1.37 20.58 26.16
N ASN A 373 -1.10 20.50 27.47
CA ASN A 373 -1.48 19.35 28.30
C ASN A 373 -0.92 18.01 27.76
N ARG A 374 -1.44 16.87 28.19
CA ARG A 374 -1.03 15.52 27.77
C ARG A 374 0.42 15.22 28.12
N PHE A 375 0.77 15.51 29.36
CA PHE A 375 2.13 15.33 29.89
C PHE A 375 2.71 13.96 29.59
N GLU A 376 1.90 12.90 29.76
CA GLU A 376 2.31 11.52 29.53
C GLU A 376 2.76 11.26 28.07
N LEU A 377 2.06 11.84 27.08
CA LEU A 377 2.42 11.70 25.66
C LEU A 377 3.67 12.50 25.34
N THR A 378 3.78 13.73 25.87
CA THR A 378 4.99 14.54 25.72
C THR A 378 6.22 13.82 26.25
N MET A 379 6.15 13.19 27.43
CA MET A 379 7.26 12.43 27.99
C MET A 379 7.60 11.18 27.19
N LEU A 380 6.61 10.47 26.61
CA LEU A 380 6.84 9.36 25.69
C LEU A 380 7.58 9.83 24.43
N ALA A 381 7.12 10.93 23.82
CA ALA A 381 7.75 11.47 22.61
C ALA A 381 9.21 11.90 22.87
N LEU A 382 9.47 12.60 23.97
CA LEU A 382 10.82 13.03 24.36
C LEU A 382 11.73 11.85 24.70
N SER A 383 11.23 10.82 25.38
CA SER A 383 11.99 9.60 25.68
C SER A 383 12.37 8.89 24.38
N SER A 384 11.37 8.65 23.50
CA SER A 384 11.63 8.00 22.22
C SER A 384 12.65 8.77 21.35
N LEU A 385 12.59 10.10 21.36
CA LEU A 385 13.54 10.96 20.69
C LEU A 385 14.96 10.76 21.23
N ARG A 386 15.14 10.78 22.56
CA ARG A 386 16.46 10.65 23.21
C ARG A 386 17.03 9.24 23.07
N ASP A 387 16.18 8.22 23.28
CA ASP A 387 16.59 6.81 23.26
C ASP A 387 17.00 6.34 21.86
N ASN A 388 16.42 6.94 20.81
CA ASN A 388 16.62 6.54 19.42
C ASN A 388 17.58 7.45 18.63
N PHE A 389 18.17 8.47 19.28
CA PHE A 389 19.17 9.34 18.67
C PHE A 389 20.21 9.81 19.67
N THR A 390 21.47 9.45 19.46
CA THR A 390 22.59 9.72 20.37
C THR A 390 23.32 11.04 20.10
N GLY A 391 23.03 11.71 18.98
CA GLY A 391 23.64 12.99 18.60
C GLY A 391 23.16 14.17 19.43
N ASP A 392 23.80 15.33 19.21
CA ASP A 392 23.49 16.58 19.91
C ASP A 392 22.19 17.20 19.38
N ILE A 393 21.19 17.33 20.24
CA ILE A 393 19.88 17.90 20.00
C ILE A 393 19.73 19.21 20.74
N GLU A 394 19.37 20.29 20.04
CA GLU A 394 18.84 21.49 20.63
C GLU A 394 17.33 21.34 20.77
N LEU A 395 16.85 21.05 21.97
CA LEU A 395 15.42 20.86 22.23
C LEU A 395 14.76 22.18 22.62
N ILE A 396 13.71 22.60 21.88
CA ILE A 396 12.93 23.81 22.12
C ILE A 396 11.48 23.40 22.38
N LEU A 397 11.04 23.54 23.62
CA LEU A 397 9.69 23.21 24.08
C LEU A 397 8.86 24.47 24.22
N VAL A 398 7.68 24.50 23.59
CA VAL A 398 6.72 25.57 23.71
C VAL A 398 5.51 25.11 24.50
N ASP A 399 5.33 25.62 25.72
CA ASP A 399 4.19 25.34 26.56
C ASP A 399 3.09 26.39 26.32
N ASN A 400 2.02 25.95 25.68
CA ASN A 400 0.87 26.78 25.32
C ASN A 400 -0.15 26.89 26.47
N ALA A 401 0.31 27.34 27.66
CA ALA A 401 -0.51 27.50 28.86
C ALA A 401 -1.14 26.19 29.38
N SER A 402 -0.36 25.09 29.43
CA SER A 402 -0.81 23.82 30.00
C SER A 402 -1.21 23.95 31.44
N ILE A 403 -2.19 23.14 31.86
CA ILE A 403 -2.73 23.16 33.27
C ILE A 403 -2.39 21.85 34.03
N ASP A 404 -1.88 20.82 33.32
CA ASP A 404 -1.43 19.56 33.93
C ASP A 404 0.07 19.60 34.31
N ASP A 405 0.68 18.45 34.54
CA ASP A 405 2.10 18.34 34.93
C ASP A 405 3.10 18.82 33.85
N THR A 406 2.66 19.11 32.61
CA THR A 406 3.46 19.76 31.57
C THR A 406 4.06 21.08 32.07
N ARG A 407 3.35 21.80 32.98
CA ARG A 407 3.88 23.01 33.68
C ARG A 407 5.19 22.76 34.40
N ARG A 408 5.42 21.51 34.82
CA ARG A 408 6.58 21.10 35.62
C ARG A 408 7.65 20.39 34.77
N ILE A 409 7.58 20.49 33.46
CA ILE A 409 8.46 19.77 32.51
C ILE A 409 9.95 19.96 32.87
N THR A 410 10.36 21.14 33.36
CA THR A 410 11.72 21.43 33.81
C THR A 410 12.20 20.54 34.95
N SER A 411 11.29 19.90 35.70
CA SER A 411 11.65 18.95 36.75
C SER A 411 12.06 17.59 36.16
N TYR A 412 11.65 17.30 34.96
CA TYR A 412 11.80 15.97 34.31
C TYR A 412 12.74 15.98 33.10
N VAL A 413 12.97 17.17 32.52
CA VAL A 413 13.80 17.35 31.33
C VAL A 413 14.88 18.40 31.64
N SER A 414 16.13 18.10 31.30
CA SER A 414 17.28 19.04 31.37
C SER A 414 17.80 19.33 29.95
N GLY A 415 18.50 20.48 29.80
CA GLY A 415 19.10 20.90 28.53
C GLY A 415 18.12 21.44 27.48
N ALA A 416 16.81 21.53 27.78
CA ALA A 416 15.82 22.09 26.87
C ALA A 416 15.66 23.61 27.06
N LYS A 417 15.47 24.34 25.95
CA LYS A 417 14.96 25.73 25.94
C LYS A 417 13.44 25.68 26.09
N ILE A 418 12.88 26.43 27.04
CA ILE A 418 11.43 26.39 27.29
C ILE A 418 10.83 27.78 27.11
N ILE A 419 9.85 27.87 26.24
CA ILE A 419 9.03 29.04 25.97
C ILE A 419 7.67 28.80 26.62
N ARG A 420 7.20 29.71 27.51
CA ARG A 420 5.90 29.60 28.15
C ARG A 420 4.99 30.73 27.71
N ASN A 421 3.88 30.37 27.13
CA ASN A 421 2.85 31.32 26.73
C ASN A 421 1.82 31.51 27.84
N ALA A 422 1.25 32.70 27.96
CA ALA A 422 0.20 33.02 28.91
C ALA A 422 -1.17 32.42 28.51
N GLU A 423 -1.33 32.12 27.22
CA GLU A 423 -2.52 31.52 26.63
C GLU A 423 -2.14 30.53 25.54
N ASN A 424 -3.07 29.68 25.11
CA ASN A 424 -2.85 28.78 24.00
C ASN A 424 -2.91 29.55 22.66
N ILE A 425 -1.74 29.88 22.12
CA ILE A 425 -1.59 30.60 20.84
C ILE A 425 -1.70 29.70 19.61
N GLY A 426 -1.91 28.39 19.78
CA GLY A 426 -1.99 27.37 18.72
C GLY A 426 -0.63 26.82 18.33
N PHE A 427 -0.67 25.75 17.51
CA PHE A 427 0.52 25.01 17.05
C PHE A 427 1.43 25.89 16.20
N LEU A 428 0.87 26.48 15.14
CA LEU A 428 1.59 27.26 14.15
C LEU A 428 2.40 28.41 14.78
N ARG A 429 1.76 29.24 15.60
CA ARG A 429 2.43 30.37 16.24
C ARG A 429 3.48 29.92 17.25
N GLY A 430 3.20 28.83 17.97
CA GLY A 430 4.19 28.22 18.86
C GLY A 430 5.44 27.79 18.11
N CYS A 431 5.29 27.15 16.94
CA CYS A 431 6.40 26.77 16.08
C CYS A 431 7.20 27.97 15.55
N ASN A 432 6.54 29.03 15.09
CA ASN A 432 7.21 30.23 14.60
C ASN A 432 8.00 30.94 15.73
N LEU A 433 7.44 31.04 16.92
CA LEU A 433 8.12 31.60 18.08
C LEU A 433 9.37 30.79 18.46
N ALA A 434 9.32 29.47 18.37
CA ALA A 434 10.45 28.60 18.63
C ALA A 434 11.54 28.66 17.52
N LEU A 435 11.13 28.89 16.26
CA LEU A 435 12.05 29.01 15.13
C LEU A 435 13.08 30.12 15.33
N GLU A 436 12.70 31.21 16.01
CA GLU A 436 13.63 32.31 16.30
C GLU A 436 14.82 31.86 17.17
N GLN A 437 14.60 30.85 18.02
CA GLN A 437 15.60 30.33 18.95
C GLN A 437 16.39 29.12 18.41
N ALA A 438 15.98 28.55 17.27
CA ALA A 438 16.66 27.41 16.66
C ALA A 438 18.04 27.82 16.12
N SER A 439 19.09 27.06 16.41
CA SER A 439 20.46 27.39 15.98
C SER A 439 21.12 26.33 15.09
N ALA A 440 20.60 25.10 15.09
CA ALA A 440 21.16 23.99 14.32
C ALA A 440 20.90 24.13 12.80
N PRO A 441 21.71 23.50 11.95
CA PRO A 441 21.52 23.50 10.49
C PRO A 441 20.25 22.78 10.02
N ALA A 442 19.77 21.80 10.80
CA ALA A 442 18.52 21.09 10.58
C ALA A 442 17.48 21.46 11.64
N LEU A 443 16.23 21.57 11.24
CA LEU A 443 15.07 21.90 12.09
C LEU A 443 14.04 20.80 11.98
N LEU A 444 13.68 20.18 13.10
CA LEU A 444 12.60 19.19 13.19
C LEU A 444 11.37 19.79 13.87
N TYR A 445 10.25 19.87 13.14
CA TYR A 445 8.94 20.00 13.75
C TYR A 445 8.46 18.61 14.17
N LEU A 446 8.12 18.46 15.46
CA LEU A 446 7.74 17.19 16.06
C LEU A 446 6.52 17.35 16.97
N ASN A 447 5.48 16.56 16.71
CA ASN A 447 4.31 16.53 17.59
C ASN A 447 4.65 15.93 18.96
N ASN A 448 3.87 16.27 19.98
CA ASN A 448 4.05 15.74 21.35
C ASN A 448 3.29 14.42 21.60
N ASP A 449 2.60 13.87 20.63
CA ASP A 449 1.81 12.63 20.71
C ASP A 449 2.36 11.56 19.74
N VAL A 450 3.68 11.49 19.62
CA VAL A 450 4.42 10.56 18.74
C VAL A 450 5.34 9.65 19.54
N GLU A 451 5.74 8.55 18.90
CA GLU A 451 6.85 7.70 19.35
C GLU A 451 7.74 7.40 18.12
N LEU A 452 9.00 7.80 18.19
CA LEU A 452 9.97 7.59 17.11
C LEU A 452 10.49 6.15 17.12
N ALA A 453 10.57 5.54 15.96
CA ALA A 453 11.26 4.27 15.80
C ALA A 453 12.79 4.46 15.87
N HIS A 454 13.51 3.35 16.15
CA HIS A 454 14.96 3.35 16.22
C HIS A 454 15.58 3.87 14.91
N GLY A 455 16.49 4.81 15.02
CA GLY A 455 17.22 5.39 13.89
C GLY A 455 16.44 6.40 13.04
N ALA A 456 15.15 6.65 13.28
CA ALA A 456 14.31 7.51 12.44
C ALA A 456 14.93 8.90 12.21
N LEU A 457 15.35 9.60 13.28
CA LEU A 457 15.98 10.92 13.15
C LEU A 457 17.35 10.87 12.44
N ALA A 458 18.16 9.84 12.71
CA ALA A 458 19.44 9.66 12.03
C ALA A 458 19.26 9.45 10.51
N MET A 459 18.25 8.66 10.11
CA MET A 459 17.92 8.46 8.71
C MET A 459 17.43 9.75 8.05
N ALA A 460 16.57 10.51 8.71
CA ALA A 460 16.09 11.79 8.21
C ALA A 460 17.23 12.81 8.02
N LEU A 461 18.16 12.91 8.98
CA LEU A 461 19.35 13.77 8.87
C LEU A 461 20.27 13.33 7.74
N ARG A 462 20.52 12.00 7.59
CA ARG A 462 21.27 11.44 6.47
C ARG A 462 20.61 11.84 5.14
N ARG A 463 19.31 11.70 5.03
CA ARG A 463 18.55 12.06 3.83
C ARG A 463 18.63 13.54 3.53
N LEU A 464 18.44 14.41 4.51
CA LEU A 464 18.54 15.86 4.34
C LEU A 464 19.93 16.30 3.88
N GLY A 465 20.97 15.60 4.34
CA GLY A 465 22.37 15.86 3.98
C GLY A 465 22.84 15.19 2.69
N SER A 466 22.06 14.31 2.08
CA SER A 466 22.46 13.56 0.88
C SER A 466 22.48 14.41 -0.40
N ASP A 467 21.70 15.50 -0.43
CA ASP A 467 21.64 16.41 -1.57
C ASP A 467 21.30 17.84 -1.08
N ASP A 468 21.93 18.84 -1.67
CA ASP A 468 21.74 20.24 -1.27
C ASP A 468 20.38 20.81 -1.70
N ASP A 469 19.70 20.20 -2.67
CA ASP A 469 18.36 20.58 -3.13
C ASP A 469 17.23 20.03 -2.24
N ILE A 470 17.53 19.16 -1.26
CA ILE A 470 16.54 18.69 -0.31
C ILE A 470 16.27 19.77 0.74
N GLY A 471 15.06 20.30 0.75
CA GLY A 471 14.60 21.31 1.71
C GLY A 471 13.88 20.72 2.91
N ALA A 472 13.17 19.59 2.72
CA ALA A 472 12.40 18.91 3.78
C ALA A 472 12.40 17.38 3.62
N VAL A 473 12.31 16.67 4.73
CA VAL A 473 12.22 15.21 4.81
C VAL A 473 11.12 14.84 5.80
N GLY A 474 10.20 14.00 5.36
CA GLY A 474 9.23 13.34 6.22
C GLY A 474 9.33 11.83 6.12
N GLY A 475 8.54 11.11 6.90
CA GLY A 475 8.65 9.67 7.02
C GLY A 475 7.33 8.93 6.93
N LYS A 476 7.42 7.64 7.19
CA LYS A 476 6.32 6.69 7.32
C LYS A 476 5.63 6.93 8.66
N ILE A 477 4.45 7.53 8.63
CA ILE A 477 3.66 7.78 9.84
C ILE A 477 2.66 6.64 10.01
N LEU A 478 2.76 5.96 11.15
CA LEU A 478 1.89 4.85 11.53
C LEU A 478 0.86 5.31 12.56
N ARG A 479 -0.36 4.86 12.40
CA ARG A 479 -1.44 5.01 13.37
C ARG A 479 -1.23 4.04 14.55
N SER A 480 -1.95 4.27 15.64
CA SER A 480 -1.88 3.40 16.82
C SER A 480 -2.22 1.92 16.54
N ASN A 481 -3.01 1.64 15.51
CA ASN A 481 -3.36 0.27 15.08
C ASN A 481 -2.34 -0.37 14.13
N GLY A 482 -1.21 0.29 13.87
CA GLY A 482 -0.15 -0.21 12.99
C GLY A 482 -0.38 0.00 11.48
N THR A 483 -1.51 0.58 11.06
CA THR A 483 -1.72 0.95 9.66
C THR A 483 -1.08 2.30 9.35
N LEU A 484 -0.91 2.60 8.07
CA LEU A 484 -0.37 3.89 7.64
C LEU A 484 -1.36 5.04 7.95
N GLN A 485 -0.85 6.12 8.53
CA GLN A 485 -1.50 7.42 8.45
C GLN A 485 -1.16 8.07 7.10
N GLU A 486 0.11 8.05 6.77
CA GLU A 486 0.62 8.50 5.48
C GLU A 486 1.99 7.86 5.15
N ALA A 487 2.21 7.70 3.84
CA ALA A 487 3.51 7.45 3.24
C ALA A 487 3.83 8.63 2.31
N GLY A 488 4.07 9.83 2.89
CA GLY A 488 4.00 11.10 2.19
C GLY A 488 2.56 11.48 1.82
N SER A 489 2.34 12.66 1.26
CA SER A 489 1.00 13.18 1.03
C SER A 489 0.85 13.85 -0.32
N ILE A 490 -0.36 13.77 -0.89
CA ILE A 490 -0.74 14.29 -2.21
C ILE A 490 -1.58 15.55 -2.03
N ILE A 491 -1.30 16.56 -2.83
CA ILE A 491 -2.12 17.76 -2.96
C ILE A 491 -2.88 17.69 -4.29
N TRP A 492 -4.20 17.75 -4.24
CA TRP A 492 -5.06 17.69 -5.40
C TRP A 492 -5.37 19.09 -5.96
N ARG A 493 -5.76 19.17 -7.23
CA ARG A 493 -6.09 20.44 -7.91
C ARG A 493 -7.16 21.25 -7.18
N ASP A 494 -8.09 20.62 -6.49
CA ASP A 494 -9.12 21.30 -5.71
C ASP A 494 -8.63 21.80 -4.34
N GLY A 495 -7.35 21.62 -4.04
CA GLY A 495 -6.72 21.97 -2.76
C GLY A 495 -7.00 20.97 -1.64
N THR A 496 -7.57 19.81 -1.94
CA THR A 496 -7.66 18.71 -0.97
C THR A 496 -6.28 18.08 -0.78
N THR A 497 -5.98 17.67 0.43
CA THR A 497 -4.78 16.93 0.79
C THR A 497 -5.15 15.52 1.21
N THR A 498 -4.33 14.54 0.84
CA THR A 498 -4.58 13.13 1.18
C THR A 498 -3.25 12.47 1.55
N GLY A 499 -3.18 11.86 2.74
CA GLY A 499 -2.08 10.98 3.09
C GLY A 499 -2.06 9.78 2.14
N TYR A 500 -0.93 9.58 1.44
CA TYR A 500 -0.80 8.47 0.51
C TYR A 500 -0.85 7.14 1.28
N MET A 501 -1.62 6.19 0.79
CA MET A 501 -1.86 4.88 1.38
C MET A 501 -2.45 4.91 2.82
N ARG A 502 -3.18 5.97 3.18
CA ARG A 502 -3.85 6.03 4.48
C ARG A 502 -4.65 4.76 4.74
N GLU A 503 -4.50 4.19 5.95
CA GLU A 503 -5.08 2.91 6.40
C GLU A 503 -4.50 1.68 5.67
N GLY A 504 -3.49 1.88 4.82
CA GLY A 504 -2.79 0.82 4.09
C GLY A 504 -1.80 0.05 4.95
N ASP A 505 -1.29 -1.03 4.36
CA ASP A 505 -0.23 -1.85 4.94
C ASP A 505 1.12 -1.11 4.89
N PRO A 506 1.82 -0.93 6.02
CA PRO A 506 3.14 -0.31 6.04
C PRO A 506 4.23 -1.11 5.31
N LEU A 507 4.00 -2.40 5.05
CA LEU A 507 4.93 -3.25 4.30
C LEU A 507 4.63 -3.30 2.79
N ALA A 508 3.54 -2.69 2.33
CA ALA A 508 3.23 -2.66 0.90
C ALA A 508 4.37 -2.01 0.10
N PRO A 509 4.69 -2.50 -1.10
CA PRO A 509 5.74 -1.97 -1.96
C PRO A 509 5.68 -0.45 -2.15
N GLU A 510 4.48 0.07 -2.36
CA GLU A 510 4.19 1.48 -2.59
C GLU A 510 4.57 2.40 -1.42
N ALA A 511 4.69 1.84 -0.20
CA ALA A 511 5.09 2.56 1.00
C ALA A 511 6.58 2.42 1.33
N ASN A 512 7.36 1.64 0.57
CA ASN A 512 8.70 1.22 0.98
C ASN A 512 9.82 1.62 0.02
N PHE A 513 9.72 2.80 -0.59
CA PHE A 513 10.80 3.39 -1.37
C PHE A 513 10.84 4.92 -1.21
N VAL A 514 12.02 5.47 -1.37
CA VAL A 514 12.27 6.93 -1.26
C VAL A 514 11.73 7.64 -2.50
N ARG A 515 11.02 8.77 -2.31
CA ARG A 515 10.52 9.56 -3.43
C ARG A 515 10.28 11.02 -3.07
N ASP A 516 10.21 11.86 -4.09
CA ASP A 516 9.68 13.22 -3.97
C ASP A 516 8.18 13.17 -3.67
N VAL A 517 7.70 14.05 -2.80
CA VAL A 517 6.28 14.17 -2.43
C VAL A 517 5.85 15.64 -2.41
N ASP A 518 4.53 15.88 -2.50
CA ASP A 518 4.01 17.25 -2.43
C ASP A 518 4.25 17.86 -1.06
N TYR A 519 4.01 17.08 0.00
CA TYR A 519 4.31 17.47 1.37
C TYR A 519 4.37 16.27 2.30
N CYS A 520 4.92 16.47 3.47
CA CYS A 520 4.84 15.58 4.61
C CYS A 520 4.27 16.36 5.80
N SER A 521 3.52 15.66 6.65
CA SER A 521 2.91 16.26 7.83
C SER A 521 3.94 16.73 8.87
N ALA A 522 3.67 17.85 9.51
CA ALA A 522 4.45 18.36 10.63
C ALA A 522 4.38 17.48 11.90
N VAL A 523 3.71 16.34 11.86
CA VAL A 523 3.85 15.27 12.85
C VAL A 523 5.33 14.91 13.05
N PHE A 524 6.06 14.76 11.93
CA PHE A 524 7.51 14.67 11.83
C PHE A 524 7.97 15.29 10.52
N LEU A 525 8.44 16.52 10.57
CA LEU A 525 8.93 17.23 9.40
C LEU A 525 10.31 17.82 9.67
N LEU A 526 11.35 17.17 9.15
CA LEU A 526 12.73 17.67 9.22
C LEU A 526 13.02 18.58 8.05
N CYS A 527 13.45 19.80 8.33
CA CYS A 527 13.71 20.82 7.32
C CYS A 527 15.15 21.35 7.38
N ARG A 528 15.62 21.90 6.29
CA ARG A 528 16.83 22.71 6.28
C ARG A 528 16.53 24.06 6.94
N THR A 529 17.16 24.39 8.08
CA THR A 529 16.85 25.60 8.87
C THR A 529 16.96 26.89 8.05
N SER A 530 17.96 27.00 7.19
CA SER A 530 18.14 28.17 6.30
C SER A 530 16.98 28.34 5.33
N CYS A 531 16.43 27.25 4.78
CA CYS A 531 15.27 27.28 3.90
C CYS A 531 14.03 27.78 4.65
N VAL A 532 13.72 27.20 5.81
CA VAL A 532 12.55 27.61 6.62
C VAL A 532 12.63 29.08 7.01
N ARG A 533 13.80 29.56 7.43
CA ARG A 533 14.01 30.99 7.77
C ARG A 533 13.85 31.92 6.57
N ALA A 534 14.39 31.54 5.41
CA ALA A 534 14.22 32.32 4.18
C ALA A 534 12.75 32.43 3.76
N LEU A 535 11.96 31.38 4.05
CA LEU A 535 10.52 31.35 3.80
C LEU A 535 9.67 32.03 4.90
N GLY A 536 10.27 32.44 6.03
CA GLY A 536 9.60 33.12 7.13
C GLY A 536 8.80 32.18 8.07
N GLY A 537 9.12 30.88 8.10
CA GLY A 537 8.42 29.90 8.91
C GLY A 537 7.05 29.50 8.37
N PHE A 538 6.12 29.09 9.24
CA PHE A 538 4.73 28.83 8.88
C PHE A 538 3.98 30.15 8.67
N ASP A 539 3.08 30.18 7.69
CA ASP A 539 2.29 31.38 7.37
C ASP A 539 1.15 31.57 8.39
N GLU A 540 1.14 32.73 9.04
CA GLU A 540 0.15 33.12 10.05
C GLU A 540 -1.31 33.07 9.56
N ALA A 541 -1.54 33.12 8.25
CA ALA A 541 -2.87 33.02 7.68
C ALA A 541 -3.57 31.68 8.03
N PHE A 542 -2.78 30.64 8.29
CA PHE A 542 -3.29 29.30 8.65
C PHE A 542 -3.49 29.11 10.16
N ALA A 543 -3.11 30.11 10.99
CA ALA A 543 -3.30 29.97 12.44
C ALA A 543 -4.77 29.68 12.81
N PRO A 544 -5.05 28.84 13.84
CA PRO A 544 -4.10 28.27 14.79
C PRO A 544 -3.43 26.97 14.33
N ALA A 545 -3.97 26.22 13.36
CA ALA A 545 -3.43 24.96 12.81
C ALA A 545 -4.15 24.53 11.54
N TYR A 546 -3.58 23.52 10.87
CA TYR A 546 -3.96 22.83 9.65
C TYR A 546 -3.64 23.59 8.35
N PHE A 547 -3.01 22.87 7.39
CA PHE A 547 -2.49 23.34 6.11
C PHE A 547 -1.18 24.15 6.19
N GLU A 548 -0.67 24.45 7.39
CA GLU A 548 0.62 25.12 7.55
C GLU A 548 1.80 24.32 7.01
N ASP A 549 1.76 23.00 7.19
CA ASP A 549 2.76 22.04 6.70
C ASP A 549 2.69 21.91 5.17
N ALA A 550 1.50 21.75 4.62
CA ALA A 550 1.30 21.73 3.17
C ALA A 550 1.74 23.05 2.52
N ASP A 551 1.41 24.20 3.15
CA ASP A 551 1.84 25.52 2.70
C ASP A 551 3.36 25.69 2.72
N LEU A 552 4.01 25.28 3.82
CA LEU A 552 5.47 25.34 3.94
C LEU A 552 6.16 24.48 2.88
N CYS A 553 5.69 23.24 2.67
CA CYS A 553 6.26 22.35 1.67
C CYS A 553 6.04 22.88 0.25
N VAL A 554 4.87 23.47 -0.08
CA VAL A 554 4.65 24.09 -1.39
C VAL A 554 5.58 25.29 -1.59
N ARG A 555 5.77 26.13 -0.57
CA ARG A 555 6.74 27.25 -0.66
C ARG A 555 8.18 26.75 -0.79
N THR A 556 8.51 25.65 -0.15
CA THR A 556 9.81 24.95 -0.29
C THR A 556 10.03 24.50 -1.73
N LEU A 557 9.02 23.85 -2.34
CA LEU A 557 9.05 23.46 -3.75
C LEU A 557 9.17 24.66 -4.69
N GLN A 558 8.44 25.74 -4.43
CA GLN A 558 8.50 26.98 -5.22
C GLN A 558 9.84 27.71 -5.10
N ALA A 559 10.55 27.52 -3.99
CA ALA A 559 11.91 28.03 -3.79
C ALA A 559 12.99 27.16 -4.47
N GLY A 560 12.60 26.09 -5.17
CA GLY A 560 13.51 25.22 -5.91
C GLY A 560 14.06 24.03 -5.10
N PHE A 561 13.59 23.82 -3.87
CA PHE A 561 13.96 22.67 -3.05
C PHE A 561 12.96 21.53 -3.24
N ARG A 562 13.34 20.35 -2.74
CA ARG A 562 12.54 19.12 -2.77
C ARG A 562 12.03 18.75 -1.38
N THR A 563 10.85 18.15 -1.31
CA THR A 563 10.34 17.46 -0.13
C THR A 563 10.41 15.97 -0.37
N ILE A 564 11.11 15.22 0.49
CA ILE A 564 11.36 13.79 0.33
C ILE A 564 10.60 12.99 1.38
N TYR A 565 9.92 11.96 0.94
CA TYR A 565 9.47 10.87 1.79
C TYR A 565 10.55 9.79 1.87
N ASP A 566 10.97 9.43 3.08
CA ASP A 566 11.90 8.33 3.33
C ASP A 566 11.23 7.26 4.22
N PRO A 567 11.02 6.02 3.72
CA PRO A 567 10.35 4.96 4.47
C PRO A 567 11.15 4.46 5.69
N ALA A 568 12.46 4.74 5.74
CA ALA A 568 13.31 4.41 6.88
C ALA A 568 13.09 5.37 8.07
N VAL A 569 12.46 6.51 7.84
CA VAL A 569 12.00 7.43 8.88
C VAL A 569 10.61 6.98 9.33
N MET A 570 10.53 6.22 10.42
CA MET A 570 9.27 5.66 10.90
C MET A 570 8.85 6.27 12.24
N VAL A 571 7.57 6.68 12.33
CA VAL A 571 7.01 7.35 13.50
C VAL A 571 5.62 6.79 13.78
N HIS A 572 5.35 6.43 15.04
CA HIS A 572 4.01 6.10 15.52
C HIS A 572 3.34 7.37 16.03
N HIS A 573 2.10 7.64 15.63
CA HIS A 573 1.35 8.83 15.99
C HIS A 573 -0.02 8.49 16.57
N LEU A 574 -0.33 9.10 17.72
CA LEU A 574 -1.66 9.02 18.32
C LEU A 574 -2.55 10.12 17.74
N GLU A 575 -2.98 9.93 16.51
CA GLU A 575 -3.76 10.91 15.74
C GLU A 575 -4.91 11.52 16.59
N PHE A 576 -5.03 12.85 16.60
CA PHE A 576 -5.97 13.62 17.41
C PHE A 576 -5.77 13.48 18.96
N GLY A 577 -4.56 13.13 19.39
CA GLY A 577 -4.22 13.01 20.82
C GLY A 577 -4.41 14.30 21.62
N SER A 578 -4.19 15.46 20.99
CA SER A 578 -4.23 16.80 21.60
C SER A 578 -5.41 17.69 21.14
N ALA A 579 -6.26 17.23 20.21
CA ALA A 579 -7.36 18.03 19.67
C ALA A 579 -8.59 18.06 20.62
N PRO A 580 -9.21 19.24 20.86
CA PRO A 580 -10.34 19.34 21.80
C PRO A 580 -11.63 18.69 21.28
N THR A 581 -11.93 18.77 19.98
CA THR A 581 -13.05 18.06 19.34
C THR A 581 -12.77 17.88 17.83
N THR A 582 -13.33 16.81 17.24
CA THR A 582 -13.22 16.53 15.81
C THR A 582 -13.92 17.60 14.94
N GLU A 583 -15.01 18.20 15.44
CA GLU A 583 -15.74 19.26 14.72
C GLU A 583 -14.94 20.56 14.57
N ALA A 584 -14.28 20.98 15.65
CA ALA A 584 -13.41 22.17 15.60
C ALA A 584 -12.26 21.96 14.62
N SER A 585 -11.64 20.79 14.63
CA SER A 585 -10.58 20.40 13.69
C SER A 585 -11.06 20.46 12.23
N MET A 586 -12.24 19.92 11.92
CA MET A 586 -12.82 19.97 10.58
C MET A 586 -13.17 21.40 10.12
N ALA A 587 -13.60 22.27 11.04
CA ALA A 587 -13.87 23.67 10.72
C ALA A 587 -12.56 24.41 10.34
N LEU A 588 -11.47 24.15 11.08
CA LEU A 588 -10.16 24.70 10.80
C LEU A 588 -9.60 24.17 9.48
N MET A 589 -9.72 22.87 9.21
CA MET A 589 -9.32 22.28 7.92
C MET A 589 -10.04 22.90 6.73
N ARG A 590 -11.36 23.13 6.83
CA ARG A 590 -12.12 23.81 5.77
C ARG A 590 -11.70 25.27 5.57
N ARG A 591 -11.38 25.99 6.66
CA ARG A 591 -10.84 27.34 6.57
C ARG A 591 -9.45 27.32 5.91
N GLY A 592 -8.57 26.44 6.38
CA GLY A 592 -7.22 26.25 5.83
C GLY A 592 -7.25 25.93 4.33
N LYS A 593 -8.09 24.98 3.90
CA LYS A 593 -8.29 24.64 2.48
C LYS A 593 -8.67 25.86 1.63
N ARG A 594 -9.56 26.73 2.11
CA ARG A 594 -9.95 27.95 1.37
C ARG A 594 -8.78 28.94 1.22
N ILE A 595 -7.99 29.13 2.27
CA ILE A 595 -6.82 30.01 2.25
C ILE A 595 -5.77 29.42 1.30
N PHE A 596 -5.49 28.14 1.43
CA PHE A 596 -4.52 27.40 0.63
C PHE A 596 -4.85 27.47 -0.86
N ARG A 597 -6.10 27.24 -1.25
CA ARG A 597 -6.56 27.37 -2.63
C ARG A 597 -6.32 28.77 -3.18
N LYS A 598 -6.68 29.80 -2.41
CA LYS A 598 -6.50 31.19 -2.84
C LYS A 598 -5.01 31.55 -3.00
N LYS A 599 -4.18 31.06 -2.08
CA LYS A 599 -2.73 31.37 -2.07
C LYS A 599 -1.96 30.64 -3.17
N HIS A 600 -2.29 29.36 -3.40
CA HIS A 600 -1.52 28.47 -4.26
C HIS A 600 -2.23 28.07 -5.56
N GLN A 601 -3.15 28.87 -6.08
CA GLN A 601 -3.93 28.54 -7.27
C GLN A 601 -3.06 28.12 -8.46
N ALA A 602 -1.98 28.86 -8.76
CA ALA A 602 -1.06 28.52 -9.86
C ALA A 602 -0.37 27.17 -9.69
N PHE A 603 -0.01 26.79 -8.45
CA PHE A 603 0.52 25.47 -8.14
C PHE A 603 -0.57 24.40 -8.28
N LEU A 604 -1.77 24.65 -7.77
CA LEU A 604 -2.90 23.71 -7.83
C LEU A 604 -3.33 23.42 -9.27
N ASP A 605 -3.22 24.37 -10.17
CA ASP A 605 -3.54 24.17 -11.59
C ASP A 605 -2.62 23.15 -12.26
N THR A 606 -1.42 22.93 -11.72
CA THR A 606 -0.48 21.88 -12.19
C THR A 606 -0.75 20.51 -11.58
N ARG A 607 -1.62 20.44 -10.57
CA ARG A 607 -1.85 19.18 -9.85
C ARG A 607 -2.94 18.32 -10.49
N PRO A 608 -2.92 16.98 -10.28
CA PRO A 608 -3.93 16.10 -10.83
C PRO A 608 -5.32 16.41 -10.24
N PRO A 609 -6.41 16.16 -11.02
CA PRO A 609 -7.76 16.23 -10.49
C PRO A 609 -7.94 15.24 -9.33
N GLY A 610 -8.83 15.57 -8.37
CA GLY A 610 -9.02 14.74 -7.18
C GLY A 610 -9.53 13.34 -7.48
N ALA A 611 -9.28 12.45 -6.55
CA ALA A 611 -9.71 11.06 -6.30
C ALA A 611 -10.12 10.19 -7.52
N GLY A 612 -9.47 9.05 -7.68
CA GLY A 612 -9.75 8.01 -8.65
C GLY A 612 -8.50 7.27 -9.08
N LYS A 613 -8.45 6.78 -10.31
CA LYS A 613 -7.38 5.97 -10.91
C LYS A 613 -5.98 6.65 -10.97
N VAL A 614 -5.89 7.94 -10.62
CA VAL A 614 -4.69 8.79 -10.77
C VAL A 614 -3.76 8.77 -9.53
N ARG A 615 -4.02 7.95 -8.52
CA ARG A 615 -3.24 7.98 -7.25
C ARG A 615 -1.77 7.65 -7.42
N LEU A 616 -1.43 6.70 -8.28
CA LEU A 616 -0.03 6.32 -8.54
C LEU A 616 0.77 7.44 -9.21
N GLU A 617 0.20 8.09 -10.21
CA GLU A 617 0.82 9.24 -10.90
C GLU A 617 0.91 10.48 -10.00
N ALA A 618 -0.02 10.62 -9.05
CA ALA A 618 -0.09 11.76 -8.15
C ALA A 618 0.88 11.66 -6.96
N ARG A 619 1.42 10.49 -6.67
CA ARG A 619 2.25 10.24 -5.47
C ARG A 619 3.56 11.01 -5.43
N SER A 620 4.02 11.50 -6.58
CA SER A 620 5.22 12.31 -6.71
C SER A 620 4.96 13.56 -7.57
N PRO A 621 5.41 14.75 -7.14
CA PRO A 621 5.35 15.97 -7.95
C PRO A 621 6.33 15.93 -9.13
N ARG A 622 7.38 15.14 -9.01
CA ARG A 622 8.41 14.99 -10.04
C ARG A 622 8.09 13.79 -10.91
N VAL A 623 7.72 14.05 -12.16
CA VAL A 623 7.49 12.99 -13.13
C VAL A 623 8.85 12.48 -13.61
N ARG A 624 9.25 11.29 -13.14
CA ARG A 624 10.37 10.52 -13.69
C ARG A 624 9.85 9.50 -14.69
N PRO A 625 10.55 9.22 -15.81
CA PRO A 625 10.20 8.11 -16.67
C PRO A 625 10.24 6.81 -15.88
N MET A 626 9.20 5.97 -16.02
CA MET A 626 9.08 4.73 -15.26
C MET A 626 9.52 3.54 -16.09
N VAL A 627 10.28 2.65 -15.47
CA VAL A 627 10.76 1.37 -16.04
C VAL A 627 10.20 0.22 -15.24
N LEU A 628 9.52 -0.71 -15.90
CA LEU A 628 9.14 -2.00 -15.30
C LEU A 628 10.27 -3.00 -15.56
N PHE A 629 10.97 -3.41 -14.52
CA PHE A 629 12.01 -4.42 -14.58
C PHE A 629 11.45 -5.78 -14.13
N ILE A 630 11.43 -6.75 -15.02
CA ILE A 630 10.83 -8.07 -14.80
C ILE A 630 11.93 -9.12 -14.71
N GLU A 631 11.95 -9.89 -13.63
CA GLU A 631 12.92 -10.96 -13.39
C GLU A 631 12.22 -12.19 -12.78
N ASP A 632 12.90 -13.34 -12.70
CA ASP A 632 12.40 -14.55 -12.04
C ASP A 632 12.00 -14.28 -10.59
N THR A 633 12.89 -13.61 -9.85
CA THR A 633 12.68 -13.17 -8.47
C THR A 633 13.37 -11.82 -8.26
N VAL A 634 13.27 -11.23 -7.07
CA VAL A 634 13.99 -9.99 -6.76
C VAL A 634 15.50 -10.23 -6.89
N PRO A 635 16.23 -9.42 -7.71
CA PRO A 635 17.61 -9.71 -8.07
C PRO A 635 18.60 -9.37 -6.95
N LEU A 636 18.71 -10.24 -5.95
CA LEU A 636 19.70 -10.10 -4.89
C LEU A 636 21.03 -10.74 -5.30
N ARG A 637 22.14 -10.07 -5.00
CA ARG A 637 23.49 -10.49 -5.40
C ARG A 637 23.87 -11.89 -4.87
N ARG A 638 23.39 -12.26 -3.70
CA ARG A 638 23.62 -13.56 -3.06
C ARG A 638 23.03 -14.76 -3.83
N LEU A 639 22.08 -14.53 -4.72
CA LEU A 639 21.42 -15.60 -5.47
C LEU A 639 22.24 -16.15 -6.66
N GLY A 640 23.33 -15.47 -7.04
CA GLY A 640 24.24 -15.95 -8.08
C GLY A 640 24.48 -14.95 -9.20
N SER A 641 25.27 -15.36 -10.18
CA SER A 641 25.87 -14.47 -11.18
C SER A 641 24.87 -13.71 -12.07
N GLY A 642 23.78 -14.34 -12.50
CA GLY A 642 22.74 -13.69 -13.29
C GLY A 642 22.05 -12.56 -12.50
N PHE A 643 21.71 -12.81 -11.25
CA PHE A 643 21.05 -11.83 -10.40
C PHE A 643 21.97 -10.66 -10.01
N VAL A 644 23.30 -10.87 -9.93
CA VAL A 644 24.25 -9.77 -9.73
C VAL A 644 24.15 -8.75 -10.86
N ARG A 645 24.10 -9.22 -12.11
CA ARG A 645 23.97 -8.34 -13.28
C ARG A 645 22.61 -7.66 -13.33
N SER A 646 21.52 -8.38 -13.08
CA SER A 646 20.18 -7.79 -12.96
C SER A 646 20.12 -6.71 -11.87
N ASN A 647 20.77 -6.93 -10.72
CA ASN A 647 20.91 -5.94 -9.65
C ASN A 647 21.67 -4.69 -10.13
N ASP A 648 22.82 -4.86 -10.83
CA ASP A 648 23.59 -3.75 -11.39
C ASP A 648 22.77 -2.93 -12.39
N ILE A 649 21.92 -3.59 -13.20
CA ILE A 649 21.03 -2.93 -14.17
C ILE A 649 19.99 -2.09 -13.44
N VAL A 650 19.33 -2.63 -12.39
CA VAL A 650 18.35 -1.89 -11.59
C VAL A 650 18.99 -0.62 -10.98
N HIS A 651 20.20 -0.75 -10.43
CA HIS A 651 20.95 0.40 -9.93
C HIS A 651 21.31 1.41 -11.03
N ALA A 652 21.68 0.95 -12.23
CA ALA A 652 22.00 1.83 -13.35
C ALA A 652 20.77 2.58 -13.86
N ILE A 653 19.60 1.91 -13.91
CA ILE A 653 18.31 2.55 -14.27
C ILE A 653 17.98 3.67 -13.29
N ALA A 654 18.12 3.42 -11.98
CA ALA A 654 17.89 4.42 -10.94
C ALA A 654 18.87 5.60 -11.07
N ARG A 655 20.18 5.34 -11.25
CA ARG A 655 21.20 6.39 -11.47
C ARG A 655 20.99 7.19 -12.74
N ALA A 656 20.37 6.60 -13.77
CA ALA A 656 19.96 7.30 -14.99
C ALA A 656 18.75 8.22 -14.77
N GLY A 657 18.22 8.31 -13.54
CA GLY A 657 17.12 9.21 -13.18
C GLY A 657 15.72 8.67 -13.46
N HIS A 658 15.59 7.37 -13.71
CA HIS A 658 14.30 6.70 -13.91
C HIS A 658 13.76 6.15 -12.58
N GLU A 659 12.44 6.09 -12.46
CA GLU A 659 11.78 5.32 -11.40
C GLU A 659 11.68 3.86 -11.85
N VAL A 660 12.23 2.94 -11.08
CA VAL A 660 12.24 1.51 -11.42
C VAL A 660 11.31 0.72 -10.52
N HIS A 661 10.43 -0.05 -11.15
CA HIS A 661 9.55 -1.01 -10.49
C HIS A 661 10.05 -2.43 -10.77
N VAL A 662 10.44 -3.16 -9.74
CA VAL A 662 10.98 -4.51 -9.85
C VAL A 662 9.87 -5.53 -9.63
N PHE A 663 9.53 -6.29 -10.68
CA PHE A 663 8.48 -7.30 -10.64
C PHE A 663 9.06 -8.73 -10.67
N PRO A 664 8.95 -9.50 -9.57
CA PRO A 664 9.40 -10.89 -9.51
C PRO A 664 8.31 -11.83 -10.03
N LEU A 665 8.50 -12.49 -11.18
CA LEU A 665 7.48 -13.39 -11.76
C LEU A 665 7.20 -14.63 -10.91
N ASN A 666 8.19 -15.14 -10.18
CA ASN A 666 8.01 -16.30 -9.30
C ASN A 666 7.81 -15.88 -7.83
N GLY A 667 7.60 -14.57 -7.58
CA GLY A 667 7.51 -14.02 -6.24
C GLY A 667 8.88 -13.79 -5.58
N ALA A 668 8.86 -13.22 -4.38
CA ALA A 668 10.04 -13.01 -3.56
C ALA A 668 10.11 -14.10 -2.48
N GLU A 669 11.12 -14.96 -2.54
CA GLU A 669 11.34 -16.03 -1.57
C GLU A 669 12.18 -15.61 -0.35
N GLN A 670 12.56 -14.33 -0.27
CA GLN A 670 13.48 -13.82 0.74
C GLN A 670 12.75 -13.06 1.84
N ASP A 671 13.41 -12.92 2.99
CA ASP A 671 12.92 -12.04 4.04
C ASP A 671 12.94 -10.57 3.59
N VAL A 672 12.03 -9.79 4.16
CA VAL A 672 11.82 -8.37 3.79
C VAL A 672 13.07 -7.52 3.98
N MET A 673 13.91 -7.84 4.98
CA MET A 673 15.15 -7.08 5.26
C MET A 673 16.15 -7.18 4.11
N SER A 674 16.32 -8.39 3.55
CA SER A 674 17.21 -8.62 2.41
C SER A 674 16.76 -7.87 1.16
N LEU A 675 15.44 -7.75 0.94
CA LEU A 675 14.88 -7.06 -0.23
C LEU A 675 15.27 -5.57 -0.25
N PHE A 676 15.32 -4.92 0.90
CA PHE A 676 15.61 -3.48 1.00
C PHE A 676 17.10 -3.14 1.17
N SER A 677 17.96 -4.14 1.43
CA SER A 677 19.41 -3.88 1.67
C SER A 677 20.27 -3.82 0.41
N GLU A 678 19.87 -4.48 -0.68
CA GLU A 678 20.69 -4.67 -1.87
C GLU A 678 20.19 -3.94 -3.13
N LEU A 679 19.01 -3.30 -3.08
CA LEU A 679 18.44 -2.55 -4.20
C LEU A 679 18.43 -1.05 -3.94
N PRO A 680 18.28 -0.20 -4.97
CA PRO A 680 18.21 1.25 -4.79
C PRO A 680 17.07 1.63 -3.84
N GLU A 681 17.34 2.54 -2.92
CA GLU A 681 16.34 3.01 -1.93
C GLU A 681 15.12 3.68 -2.58
N ASP A 682 15.23 4.15 -3.84
CA ASP A 682 14.19 4.78 -4.65
C ASP A 682 13.55 3.83 -5.69
N ALA A 683 13.79 2.51 -5.57
CA ALA A 683 13.15 1.48 -6.38
C ALA A 683 11.89 0.93 -5.69
N GLU A 684 10.77 0.83 -6.41
CA GLU A 684 9.57 0.13 -5.93
C GLU A 684 9.72 -1.39 -6.16
N ILE A 685 9.90 -2.14 -5.08
CA ILE A 685 10.10 -3.59 -5.13
C ILE A 685 8.76 -4.28 -4.89
N LEU A 686 8.17 -4.84 -5.94
CA LEU A 686 6.84 -5.45 -5.93
C LEU A 686 6.88 -6.89 -5.35
N HIS A 687 7.42 -7.02 -4.15
CA HIS A 687 7.74 -8.31 -3.49
C HIS A 687 6.51 -9.14 -3.09
N ASP A 688 5.35 -8.52 -2.99
CA ASP A 688 4.07 -9.15 -2.68
C ASP A 688 3.35 -9.71 -3.93
N ARG A 689 4.00 -9.65 -5.10
CA ARG A 689 3.41 -9.96 -6.41
C ARG A 689 4.15 -11.10 -7.10
N ASN A 690 3.43 -11.79 -8.00
CA ASN A 690 3.96 -12.87 -8.81
C ASN A 690 3.19 -12.96 -10.15
N PHE A 691 3.51 -13.97 -10.96
CA PHE A 691 2.92 -14.17 -12.28
C PHE A 691 1.39 -14.30 -12.26
N SER A 692 0.78 -14.86 -11.21
CA SER A 692 -0.68 -15.08 -11.16
C SER A 692 -1.50 -13.78 -11.23
N ILE A 693 -0.93 -12.67 -10.72
CA ILE A 693 -1.59 -11.36 -10.69
C ILE A 693 -0.99 -10.38 -11.73
N PHE A 694 -0.02 -10.84 -12.55
CA PHE A 694 0.68 -9.96 -13.50
C PHE A 694 -0.26 -9.28 -14.49
N ALA A 695 -1.27 -9.99 -14.98
CA ALA A 695 -2.20 -9.45 -15.98
C ALA A 695 -3.01 -8.27 -15.42
N GLU A 696 -3.53 -8.40 -14.20
CA GLU A 696 -4.28 -7.36 -13.51
C GLU A 696 -3.39 -6.17 -13.15
N PHE A 697 -2.27 -6.44 -12.53
CA PHE A 697 -1.24 -5.44 -12.23
C PHE A 697 -0.84 -4.63 -13.47
N PHE A 698 -0.58 -5.34 -14.58
CA PHE A 698 -0.12 -4.71 -15.80
C PHE A 698 -1.22 -3.85 -16.45
N GLU A 699 -2.46 -4.31 -16.46
CA GLU A 699 -3.60 -3.53 -16.97
C GLU A 699 -3.79 -2.23 -16.18
N GLU A 700 -3.62 -2.28 -14.86
CA GLU A 700 -3.69 -1.09 -14.00
C GLU A 700 -2.57 -0.08 -14.28
N ARG A 701 -1.32 -0.55 -14.48
CA ARG A 701 -0.11 0.29 -14.51
C ARG A 701 0.54 0.46 -15.88
N ARG A 702 0.12 -0.24 -16.93
CA ARG A 702 0.77 -0.23 -18.26
C ARG A 702 0.99 1.16 -18.86
N HIS A 703 0.08 2.08 -18.55
CA HIS A 703 0.14 3.46 -19.05
C HIS A 703 1.27 4.29 -18.44
N LEU A 704 1.85 3.84 -17.33
CA LEU A 704 2.95 4.50 -16.60
C LEU A 704 4.32 4.18 -17.22
N TYR A 705 4.48 3.00 -17.83
CA TYR A 705 5.79 2.50 -18.23
C TYR A 705 6.21 3.01 -19.60
N ARG A 706 7.36 3.68 -19.66
CA ARG A 706 8.04 4.02 -20.90
C ARG A 706 8.87 2.84 -21.44
N VAL A 707 9.46 2.07 -20.54
CA VAL A 707 10.28 0.91 -20.85
C VAL A 707 9.81 -0.28 -20.00
N ILE A 708 9.72 -1.45 -20.63
CA ILE A 708 9.60 -2.74 -19.98
C ILE A 708 10.90 -3.49 -20.25
N TRP A 709 11.69 -3.68 -19.20
CA TRP A 709 12.92 -4.46 -19.25
C TRP A 709 12.66 -5.88 -18.76
N VAL A 710 12.80 -6.86 -19.62
CA VAL A 710 12.51 -8.26 -19.31
C VAL A 710 13.83 -9.03 -19.27
N ALA A 711 14.23 -9.47 -18.09
CA ALA A 711 15.35 -10.37 -17.94
C ALA A 711 14.91 -11.80 -18.29
N ARG A 712 15.71 -12.49 -19.08
CA ARG A 712 15.58 -13.88 -19.53
C ARG A 712 14.49 -14.13 -20.57
N ALA A 713 14.85 -14.90 -21.61
CA ALA A 713 13.95 -15.22 -22.72
C ALA A 713 12.68 -15.97 -22.27
N HIS A 714 12.80 -16.88 -21.29
CA HIS A 714 11.64 -17.64 -20.80
C HIS A 714 10.62 -16.74 -20.08
N ASN A 715 11.06 -15.68 -19.39
CA ASN A 715 10.16 -14.72 -18.78
C ASN A 715 9.40 -13.91 -19.82
N PHE A 716 10.10 -13.50 -20.87
CA PHE A 716 9.47 -12.84 -22.01
C PHE A 716 8.39 -13.72 -22.65
N ALA A 717 8.69 -15.00 -22.90
CA ALA A 717 7.73 -15.95 -23.47
C ALA A 717 6.47 -16.10 -22.59
N ARG A 718 6.62 -16.10 -21.27
CA ARG A 718 5.49 -16.18 -20.31
C ARG A 718 4.59 -14.96 -20.34
N ILE A 719 5.17 -13.75 -20.40
CA ILE A 719 4.38 -12.51 -20.28
C ILE A 719 3.89 -12.00 -21.65
N LEU A 720 4.50 -12.40 -22.77
CA LEU A 720 4.16 -11.92 -24.10
C LEU A 720 2.67 -12.02 -24.45
N PRO A 721 1.97 -13.15 -24.19
CA PRO A 721 0.53 -13.23 -24.45
C PRO A 721 -0.28 -12.20 -23.65
N LEU A 722 0.15 -11.90 -22.42
CA LEU A 722 -0.50 -10.92 -21.54
C LEU A 722 -0.26 -9.48 -22.03
N LEU A 723 0.97 -9.16 -22.47
CA LEU A 723 1.31 -7.88 -23.06
C LEU A 723 0.51 -7.62 -24.35
N GLN A 724 0.37 -8.64 -25.19
CA GLN A 724 -0.41 -8.58 -26.44
C GLN A 724 -1.90 -8.38 -26.15
N LYS A 725 -2.45 -9.13 -25.18
CA LYS A 725 -3.85 -8.99 -24.75
C LYS A 725 -4.13 -7.60 -24.21
N ALA A 726 -3.22 -7.02 -23.47
CA ALA A 726 -3.33 -5.66 -22.93
C ALA A 726 -3.16 -4.59 -24.03
N GLY A 727 -2.82 -4.93 -25.25
CA GLY A 727 -2.71 -4.00 -26.38
C GLY A 727 -1.56 -3.00 -26.21
N ILE A 728 -0.37 -3.49 -25.87
CA ILE A 728 0.80 -2.61 -25.74
C ILE A 728 1.07 -1.92 -27.08
N ASP A 729 1.32 -0.61 -27.04
CA ASP A 729 1.77 0.17 -28.17
C ASP A 729 3.30 0.28 -28.17
N PRO A 730 4.02 -0.42 -29.08
CA PRO A 730 5.49 -0.35 -29.14
C PRO A 730 6.04 1.05 -29.50
N ALA A 731 5.20 1.95 -30.00
CA ALA A 731 5.60 3.33 -30.24
C ALA A 731 5.72 4.11 -28.93
N ARG A 732 4.89 3.78 -27.94
CA ARG A 732 4.82 4.45 -26.64
C ARG A 732 5.65 3.76 -25.57
N THR A 733 5.59 2.44 -25.50
CA THR A 733 6.28 1.62 -24.49
C THR A 733 7.28 0.70 -25.18
N LYS A 734 8.55 0.86 -24.88
CA LYS A 734 9.64 0.07 -25.46
C LYS A 734 9.87 -1.19 -24.66
N ILE A 735 10.03 -2.32 -25.33
CA ILE A 735 10.40 -3.58 -24.68
C ILE A 735 11.86 -3.87 -24.94
N ILE A 736 12.63 -4.07 -23.88
CA ILE A 736 14.02 -4.53 -23.92
C ILE A 736 14.02 -5.95 -23.39
N LEU A 737 14.42 -6.90 -24.22
CA LEU A 737 14.65 -8.28 -23.80
C LEU A 737 16.12 -8.47 -23.48
N ASP A 738 16.44 -8.82 -22.27
CA ASP A 738 17.78 -9.13 -21.81
C ASP A 738 17.94 -10.66 -21.70
N SER A 739 18.81 -11.25 -22.51
CA SER A 739 18.96 -12.71 -22.54
C SER A 739 19.50 -13.30 -21.23
N GLU A 740 20.32 -12.54 -20.48
CA GLU A 740 21.10 -13.00 -19.33
C GLU A 740 22.05 -14.17 -19.66
N ALA A 741 21.61 -15.15 -20.43
CA ALA A 741 22.37 -16.24 -20.98
C ALA A 741 21.50 -16.98 -22.02
N LEU A 742 22.09 -17.52 -23.08
CA LEU A 742 21.39 -18.35 -24.03
C LEU A 742 21.24 -19.77 -23.47
N ALA A 743 20.03 -20.17 -23.08
CA ALA A 743 19.76 -21.50 -22.56
C ALA A 743 20.10 -22.58 -23.60
N SER A 744 19.74 -22.36 -24.86
CA SER A 744 20.06 -23.24 -25.98
C SER A 744 21.58 -23.44 -26.16
N ALA A 745 22.40 -22.39 -25.98
CA ALA A 745 23.85 -22.50 -26.08
C ALA A 745 24.45 -23.38 -24.97
N ARG A 746 23.88 -23.29 -23.74
CA ARG A 746 24.26 -24.16 -22.61
C ARG A 746 23.93 -25.63 -22.92
N GLU A 747 22.74 -25.91 -23.43
CA GLU A 747 22.32 -27.26 -23.78
C GLU A 747 23.13 -27.82 -24.96
N ALA A 748 23.48 -26.99 -25.95
CA ALA A 748 24.40 -27.37 -27.02
C ALA A 748 25.77 -27.79 -26.50
N ALA A 749 26.34 -27.01 -25.57
CA ALA A 749 27.61 -27.35 -24.93
C ALA A 749 27.53 -28.66 -24.12
N ARG A 750 26.40 -28.91 -23.44
CA ARG A 750 26.12 -30.15 -22.71
C ARG A 750 26.01 -31.35 -23.65
N ALA A 751 25.25 -31.19 -24.74
CA ALA A 751 25.09 -32.23 -25.77
C ALA A 751 26.41 -32.59 -26.41
N SER A 752 27.24 -31.59 -26.73
CA SER A 752 28.59 -31.79 -27.26
C SER A 752 29.48 -32.63 -26.34
N LEU A 753 29.43 -32.42 -25.03
CA LEU A 753 30.16 -33.26 -24.06
C LEU A 753 29.69 -34.70 -24.04
N ALA A 754 28.40 -34.91 -24.25
CA ALA A 754 27.78 -36.23 -24.30
C ALA A 754 27.89 -36.91 -25.69
N GLY A 755 28.46 -36.24 -26.68
CA GLY A 755 28.52 -36.71 -28.07
C GLY A 755 27.15 -36.83 -28.74
N ALA A 756 26.16 -36.05 -28.23
CA ALA A 756 24.79 -36.03 -28.74
C ALA A 756 24.59 -34.92 -29.80
N PRO A 757 23.81 -35.17 -30.84
CA PRO A 757 23.49 -34.15 -31.84
C PRO A 757 22.61 -33.06 -31.21
N PHE A 758 22.85 -31.80 -31.57
CA PHE A 758 22.04 -30.64 -31.12
C PHE A 758 22.06 -29.55 -32.20
N GLU A 759 20.86 -29.12 -32.63
CA GLU A 759 20.69 -28.10 -33.65
C GLU A 759 20.52 -26.72 -32.99
N LEU A 760 21.65 -26.05 -32.70
CA LEU A 760 21.68 -24.80 -31.96
C LEU A 760 20.84 -23.69 -32.60
N ASP A 761 20.93 -23.50 -33.94
CA ASP A 761 20.20 -22.42 -34.64
C ASP A 761 18.67 -22.60 -34.52
N THR A 762 18.22 -23.84 -34.60
CA THR A 762 16.79 -24.17 -34.43
C THR A 762 16.33 -23.88 -33.00
N ALA A 763 17.07 -24.34 -32.01
CA ALA A 763 16.77 -24.11 -30.62
C ALA A 763 16.78 -22.61 -30.25
N LEU A 764 17.73 -21.84 -30.79
CA LEU A 764 17.76 -20.37 -30.58
C LEU A 764 16.57 -19.67 -31.24
N ARG A 765 16.12 -20.11 -32.43
CA ARG A 765 14.90 -19.55 -33.04
C ARG A 765 13.66 -19.82 -32.21
N GLU A 766 13.57 -20.95 -31.53
CA GLU A 766 12.50 -21.29 -30.61
C GLU A 766 12.60 -20.47 -29.31
N GLU A 767 13.80 -20.35 -28.74
CA GLU A 767 14.04 -19.57 -27.51
C GLU A 767 13.71 -18.08 -27.67
N PHE A 768 13.96 -17.52 -28.87
CA PHE A 768 13.71 -16.09 -29.18
C PHE A 768 12.50 -15.89 -30.10
N LEU A 769 11.54 -16.79 -30.06
CA LEU A 769 10.30 -16.67 -30.83
C LEU A 769 9.52 -15.40 -30.46
N ASN A 770 8.95 -14.74 -31.47
CA ASN A 770 8.10 -13.54 -31.31
C ASN A 770 8.79 -12.31 -30.71
N THR A 771 10.10 -12.20 -30.77
CA THR A 771 10.87 -11.06 -30.27
C THR A 771 10.81 -9.80 -31.16
N GLN A 772 10.05 -9.83 -32.29
CA GLN A 772 9.91 -8.69 -33.22
C GLN A 772 9.32 -7.44 -32.56
N ILE A 773 8.55 -7.59 -31.47
CA ILE A 773 8.01 -6.45 -30.72
C ILE A 773 9.05 -5.77 -29.82
N CYS A 774 10.20 -6.43 -29.58
CA CYS A 774 11.27 -5.87 -28.76
C CYS A 774 11.97 -4.74 -29.49
N ALA A 775 12.16 -3.61 -28.82
CA ALA A 775 12.95 -2.50 -29.34
C ALA A 775 14.44 -2.87 -29.37
N LYS A 776 14.89 -3.67 -28.40
CA LYS A 776 16.25 -4.20 -28.29
C LYS A 776 16.24 -5.61 -27.70
N ILE A 777 17.23 -6.40 -28.12
CA ILE A 777 17.61 -7.68 -27.50
C ILE A 777 19.03 -7.52 -27.01
N LEU A 778 19.28 -7.82 -25.75
CA LEU A 778 20.60 -7.68 -25.13
C LEU A 778 21.23 -9.06 -24.97
N ALA A 779 22.45 -9.20 -25.47
CA ALA A 779 23.30 -10.32 -25.17
C ALA A 779 24.40 -9.90 -24.19
N VAL A 780 24.85 -10.80 -23.33
CA VAL A 780 25.82 -10.49 -22.27
C VAL A 780 27.27 -10.44 -22.78
N ASN A 781 27.53 -10.98 -23.95
CA ASN A 781 28.86 -10.97 -24.58
C ASN A 781 28.74 -11.00 -26.11
N ILE A 782 29.88 -10.79 -26.77
CA ILE A 782 29.92 -10.72 -28.24
C ILE A 782 29.66 -12.08 -28.93
N GLN A 783 29.98 -13.21 -28.28
CA GLN A 783 29.73 -14.53 -28.83
C GLN A 783 28.22 -14.81 -28.92
N GLU A 784 27.49 -14.54 -27.84
CA GLU A 784 26.04 -14.68 -27.81
C GLU A 784 25.34 -13.68 -28.75
N ALA A 785 25.81 -12.43 -28.80
CA ALA A 785 25.30 -11.47 -29.78
C ALA A 785 25.49 -11.94 -31.23
N THR A 786 26.62 -12.57 -31.51
CA THR A 786 26.90 -13.13 -32.86
C THR A 786 25.97 -14.30 -33.15
N ALA A 787 25.76 -15.21 -32.22
CA ALA A 787 24.83 -16.33 -32.35
C ALA A 787 23.41 -15.86 -32.68
N LEU A 788 22.93 -14.86 -31.93
CA LEU A 788 21.60 -14.26 -32.16
C LEU A 788 21.49 -13.56 -33.53
N ARG A 789 22.53 -12.85 -33.97
CA ARG A 789 22.55 -12.24 -35.32
C ARG A 789 22.56 -13.27 -36.42
N ASN A 790 23.26 -14.39 -36.25
CA ASN A 790 23.31 -15.47 -37.21
C ASN A 790 21.94 -16.12 -37.48
N ILE A 791 21.06 -16.14 -36.48
CA ILE A 791 19.68 -16.63 -36.68
C ILE A 791 18.73 -15.56 -37.25
N GLY A 792 19.23 -14.35 -37.56
CA GLY A 792 18.49 -13.29 -38.22
C GLY A 792 17.91 -12.21 -37.31
N LEU A 793 18.35 -12.11 -36.09
CA LEU A 793 17.92 -11.03 -35.14
C LEU A 793 18.81 -9.79 -35.37
N GLU A 794 18.20 -8.69 -35.85
CA GLU A 794 18.94 -7.47 -36.22
C GLU A 794 19.13 -6.48 -35.05
N ARG A 795 18.21 -6.46 -34.04
CA ARG A 795 18.21 -5.49 -32.95
C ARG A 795 19.02 -5.95 -31.75
N VAL A 796 20.12 -6.62 -31.97
CA VAL A 796 20.96 -7.20 -30.92
C VAL A 796 22.08 -6.23 -30.52
N SER A 797 22.16 -5.89 -29.24
CA SER A 797 23.25 -5.13 -28.62
C SER A 797 23.93 -5.97 -27.52
N VAL A 798 25.15 -5.59 -27.16
CA VAL A 798 25.88 -6.24 -26.06
C VAL A 798 25.82 -5.35 -24.83
N LEU A 799 25.33 -5.87 -23.72
CA LEU A 799 25.45 -5.27 -22.40
C LEU A 799 26.16 -6.26 -21.48
N GLY A 800 27.41 -6.01 -21.17
CA GLY A 800 28.24 -6.87 -20.31
C GLY A 800 27.87 -6.78 -18.82
N THR A 801 28.86 -6.94 -17.97
CA THR A 801 28.76 -6.82 -16.51
C THR A 801 29.69 -5.74 -16.00
N ALA A 802 29.33 -5.05 -14.91
CA ALA A 802 30.17 -4.08 -14.27
C ALA A 802 30.84 -4.68 -13.01
N ARG A 803 32.13 -4.41 -12.84
CA ARG A 803 32.84 -4.76 -11.59
C ARG A 803 34.13 -3.95 -11.44
N ALA A 804 34.19 -3.09 -10.44
CA ALA A 804 35.39 -2.37 -10.12
C ALA A 804 36.47 -3.29 -9.49
N PRO A 805 37.75 -3.13 -9.84
CA PRO A 805 38.85 -3.79 -9.12
C PRO A 805 38.85 -3.41 -7.65
N CYS A 806 38.93 -4.41 -6.77
CA CYS A 806 39.09 -4.24 -5.32
C CYS A 806 40.12 -5.24 -4.77
N PRO A 807 41.37 -5.22 -5.27
CA PRO A 807 42.38 -6.24 -4.98
C PRO A 807 42.69 -6.25 -3.48
N THR A 808 42.82 -7.46 -2.93
CA THR A 808 43.18 -7.66 -1.56
C THR A 808 44.74 -7.47 -1.40
N ALA A 809 45.18 -7.13 -0.21
CA ALA A 809 46.59 -6.76 0.05
C ALA A 809 47.55 -7.95 0.03
N GLU A 810 47.06 -9.16 0.25
CA GLU A 810 47.85 -10.37 0.41
C GLU A 810 48.69 -10.70 -0.84
N VAL A 811 49.98 -10.95 -0.64
CA VAL A 811 50.89 -11.32 -1.71
C VAL A 811 50.99 -12.85 -1.85
N PHE A 812 51.67 -13.34 -2.88
CA PHE A 812 51.78 -14.75 -3.22
C PHE A 812 52.12 -15.68 -2.05
N GLY A 813 53.15 -15.32 -1.25
CA GLY A 813 53.59 -16.14 -0.13
C GLY A 813 52.60 -16.23 1.04
N GLN A 814 51.66 -15.30 1.14
CA GLN A 814 50.62 -15.27 2.17
C GLN A 814 49.35 -16.03 1.79
N ARG A 815 49.29 -16.50 0.54
CA ARG A 815 48.09 -17.18 -0.01
C ARG A 815 48.35 -18.68 -0.20
N SER A 816 47.32 -19.48 0.02
CA SER A 816 47.41 -20.94 -0.15
C SER A 816 46.06 -21.49 -0.62
N GLY A 817 46.06 -22.73 -1.12
CA GLY A 817 44.85 -23.41 -1.55
C GLY A 817 44.24 -22.88 -2.86
N LEU A 818 43.18 -23.53 -3.25
CA LEU A 818 42.36 -23.24 -4.42
C LEU A 818 41.00 -22.79 -3.94
N LEU A 819 40.34 -21.93 -4.71
CA LEU A 819 38.99 -21.48 -4.43
C LEU A 819 38.08 -21.76 -5.62
N PHE A 820 36.89 -22.27 -5.35
CA PHE A 820 35.77 -22.36 -6.27
C PHE A 820 34.53 -21.70 -5.61
N VAL A 821 33.88 -20.78 -6.29
CA VAL A 821 32.62 -20.15 -5.82
C VAL A 821 31.52 -20.38 -6.86
N GLY A 822 30.39 -20.89 -6.43
CA GLY A 822 29.25 -21.10 -7.30
C GLY A 822 28.05 -21.71 -6.63
N ALA A 823 26.84 -21.22 -6.96
CA ALA A 823 25.59 -21.76 -6.45
C ALA A 823 25.25 -23.09 -7.16
N ILE A 824 24.68 -24.03 -6.40
CA ILE A 824 24.24 -25.35 -6.88
C ILE A 824 22.71 -25.44 -6.69
N HIS A 825 21.97 -25.22 -7.78
CA HIS A 825 20.50 -25.26 -7.75
C HIS A 825 19.93 -26.62 -8.15
N GLN A 826 20.70 -27.43 -8.88
CA GLN A 826 20.28 -28.76 -9.38
C GLN A 826 21.47 -29.72 -9.40
N ALA A 827 21.17 -31.02 -9.24
CA ALA A 827 22.16 -32.09 -9.21
C ALA A 827 22.95 -32.29 -10.54
N ASP A 828 22.42 -31.78 -11.64
CA ASP A 828 23.03 -31.80 -12.99
C ASP A 828 23.50 -30.41 -13.47
N SER A 829 23.60 -29.45 -12.53
CA SER A 829 24.07 -28.09 -12.83
C SER A 829 25.54 -28.04 -13.28
N PRO A 830 25.96 -27.00 -14.03
CA PRO A 830 27.36 -26.84 -14.44
C PRO A 830 28.34 -26.80 -13.28
N ASN A 831 27.95 -26.29 -12.14
CA ASN A 831 28.80 -26.22 -10.95
C ASN A 831 28.97 -27.59 -10.29
N MET A 832 27.91 -28.40 -10.24
CA MET A 832 27.98 -29.78 -9.76
C MET A 832 28.88 -30.65 -10.65
N ASP A 833 28.71 -30.56 -11.96
CA ASP A 833 29.55 -31.24 -12.95
C ASP A 833 31.03 -30.82 -12.80
N ALA A 834 31.30 -29.53 -12.63
CA ALA A 834 32.64 -29.01 -12.45
C ALA A 834 33.35 -29.59 -11.21
N LEU A 835 32.62 -29.73 -10.08
CA LEU A 835 33.17 -30.33 -8.86
C LEU A 835 33.43 -31.82 -9.02
N ARG A 836 32.53 -32.56 -9.70
CA ARG A 836 32.72 -33.97 -10.00
C ARG A 836 33.95 -34.20 -10.90
N TRP A 837 34.07 -33.39 -11.97
CA TRP A 837 35.21 -33.46 -12.83
C TRP A 837 36.51 -33.11 -12.15
N TYR A 838 36.48 -32.09 -11.25
CA TYR A 838 37.66 -31.78 -10.42
C TYR A 838 38.06 -32.97 -9.54
N GLN A 839 37.15 -33.54 -8.80
CA GLN A 839 37.38 -34.63 -7.88
C GLN A 839 37.84 -35.92 -8.60
N ALA A 840 37.18 -36.28 -9.69
CA ALA A 840 37.47 -37.53 -10.39
C ALA A 840 38.78 -37.50 -11.21
N ASP A 841 39.07 -36.40 -11.90
CA ASP A 841 40.11 -36.38 -12.92
C ASP A 841 41.18 -35.31 -12.64
N ILE A 842 40.80 -34.10 -12.24
CA ILE A 842 41.79 -32.99 -12.07
C ILE A 842 42.59 -33.14 -10.80
N GLN A 843 41.97 -33.44 -9.66
CA GLN A 843 42.63 -33.54 -8.38
C GLN A 843 43.73 -34.64 -8.35
N PRO A 844 43.52 -35.86 -8.90
CA PRO A 844 44.56 -36.87 -9.00
C PRO A 844 45.72 -36.41 -9.90
N ALA A 845 45.43 -35.80 -11.03
CA ALA A 845 46.49 -35.29 -11.96
C ALA A 845 47.30 -34.16 -11.30
N LEU A 846 46.66 -33.30 -10.50
CA LEU A 846 47.28 -32.23 -9.77
C LEU A 846 48.15 -32.75 -8.64
N ALA A 847 47.71 -33.78 -7.91
CA ALA A 847 48.49 -34.47 -6.89
C ALA A 847 49.78 -35.11 -7.48
N ALA A 848 49.66 -35.72 -8.66
CA ALA A 848 50.79 -36.25 -9.39
C ALA A 848 51.79 -35.17 -9.81
N ALA A 849 51.33 -33.98 -10.18
CA ALA A 849 52.17 -32.86 -10.61
C ALA A 849 52.87 -32.11 -9.45
N LEU A 850 52.25 -31.98 -8.30
CA LEU A 850 52.71 -31.19 -7.14
C LEU A 850 53.18 -32.05 -5.94
N GLY A 851 53.04 -33.39 -6.02
CA GLY A 851 53.24 -34.29 -4.87
C GLY A 851 51.96 -34.40 -3.98
N GLN A 852 51.26 -33.32 -3.82
CA GLN A 852 49.96 -33.25 -3.12
C GLN A 852 49.09 -32.14 -3.77
N ALA A 853 47.79 -32.41 -4.00
CA ALA A 853 46.89 -31.39 -4.43
C ALA A 853 46.62 -30.37 -3.32
N PRO A 854 46.70 -29.04 -3.59
CA PRO A 854 46.26 -28.02 -2.65
C PRO A 854 44.79 -28.16 -2.27
N MET A 855 44.46 -27.80 -1.04
CA MET A 855 43.07 -27.81 -0.56
C MET A 855 42.17 -26.96 -1.46
N LEU A 856 41.05 -27.51 -1.91
CA LEU A 856 40.02 -26.78 -2.63
C LEU A 856 38.93 -26.30 -1.63
N HIS A 857 38.77 -25.01 -1.52
CA HIS A 857 37.70 -24.38 -0.78
C HIS A 857 36.53 -24.15 -1.73
N VAL A 858 35.32 -24.65 -1.39
CA VAL A 858 34.10 -24.53 -2.17
C VAL A 858 33.09 -23.70 -1.36
N ALA A 859 32.62 -22.62 -1.93
CA ALA A 859 31.62 -21.75 -1.32
C ALA A 859 30.47 -21.44 -2.29
N GLY A 860 29.28 -21.24 -1.75
CA GLY A 860 28.08 -20.87 -2.50
C GLY A 860 26.83 -21.53 -1.96
N TYR A 861 25.70 -21.00 -2.40
CA TYR A 861 24.39 -21.53 -2.05
C TYR A 861 24.20 -22.95 -2.62
N THR A 862 23.57 -23.82 -1.83
CA THR A 862 23.14 -25.15 -2.29
C THR A 862 21.64 -25.28 -2.02
N ALA A 863 20.88 -25.62 -3.05
CA ALA A 863 19.45 -25.78 -2.94
C ALA A 863 19.09 -26.94 -2.00
N PRO A 864 17.99 -26.85 -1.22
CA PRO A 864 17.52 -27.93 -0.37
C PRO A 864 17.34 -29.25 -1.14
N GLY A 865 17.77 -30.36 -0.55
CA GLY A 865 17.68 -31.68 -1.16
C GLY A 865 18.84 -32.07 -2.08
N ILE A 866 19.80 -31.20 -2.32
CA ILE A 866 21.04 -31.53 -3.07
C ILE A 866 22.04 -32.17 -2.12
N ASP A 867 22.47 -33.39 -2.45
CA ASP A 867 23.47 -34.12 -1.67
C ASP A 867 24.91 -33.73 -2.15
N LEU A 868 25.72 -33.25 -1.20
CA LEU A 868 27.14 -32.95 -1.39
C LEU A 868 28.06 -33.89 -0.61
N SER A 869 27.55 -35.00 -0.09
CA SER A 869 28.31 -35.95 0.73
C SER A 869 29.54 -36.52 -0.01
N GLU A 870 29.46 -36.69 -1.34
CA GLU A 870 30.58 -37.14 -2.17
C GLU A 870 31.79 -36.22 -2.09
N PHE A 871 31.58 -34.89 -1.90
CA PHE A 871 32.67 -33.91 -1.74
C PHE A 871 33.04 -33.72 -0.29
N ALA A 872 32.10 -33.80 0.64
CA ALA A 872 32.36 -33.64 2.07
C ALA A 872 33.28 -34.76 2.60
N ASN A 873 33.26 -35.95 2.00
CA ASN A 873 34.11 -37.09 2.35
C ASN A 873 35.50 -37.03 1.71
N ASN A 874 35.76 -36.06 0.81
CA ASN A 874 37.07 -35.89 0.19
C ASN A 874 37.99 -35.00 1.06
N PRO A 875 39.11 -35.50 1.61
CA PRO A 875 39.97 -34.69 2.49
C PRO A 875 40.70 -33.52 1.80
N GLY A 876 40.66 -33.47 0.47
CA GLY A 876 41.25 -32.37 -0.33
C GLY A 876 40.21 -31.29 -0.68
N ILE A 877 38.96 -31.44 -0.25
CA ILE A 877 37.88 -30.47 -0.53
C ILE A 877 37.27 -30.00 0.80
N ARG A 878 37.07 -28.69 0.94
CA ARG A 878 36.42 -28.10 2.09
C ARG A 878 35.21 -27.31 1.65
N LEU A 879 33.98 -27.77 2.05
CA LEU A 879 32.73 -27.10 1.79
C LEU A 879 32.49 -26.03 2.85
N HIS A 880 32.12 -24.81 2.43
CA HIS A 880 31.77 -23.68 3.30
C HIS A 880 30.29 -23.35 3.31
N GLY A 881 29.53 -23.85 2.31
CA GLY A 881 28.13 -23.47 2.12
C GLY A 881 27.97 -22.02 1.65
N ALA A 882 26.76 -21.48 1.87
CA ALA A 882 26.48 -20.07 1.62
C ALA A 882 27.15 -19.21 2.69
N LEU A 883 27.82 -18.14 2.30
CA LEU A 883 28.50 -17.18 3.18
C LEU A 883 27.98 -15.77 2.89
N ASP A 884 27.75 -15.00 3.93
CA ASP A 884 27.40 -13.57 3.80
C ASP A 884 28.58 -12.74 3.28
N ASP A 885 29.80 -13.14 3.60
CA ASP A 885 31.02 -12.49 3.12
C ASP A 885 32.04 -13.52 2.61
N THR A 886 32.26 -13.51 1.31
CA THR A 886 33.24 -14.38 0.65
C THR A 886 34.66 -13.79 0.61
N ARG A 887 34.88 -12.50 0.97
CA ARG A 887 36.16 -11.82 0.93
C ARG A 887 37.29 -12.54 1.70
N PRO A 888 37.07 -13.13 2.88
CA PRO A 888 38.08 -13.89 3.57
C PRO A 888 38.64 -15.06 2.76
N LEU A 889 37.79 -15.75 1.98
CA LEU A 889 38.22 -16.83 1.11
C LEU A 889 39.05 -16.32 -0.09
N TYR A 890 38.62 -15.21 -0.73
CA TYR A 890 39.41 -14.57 -1.78
C TYR A 890 40.77 -14.03 -1.28
N ARG A 891 40.86 -13.58 -0.03
CA ARG A 891 42.11 -13.16 0.61
C ARG A 891 43.06 -14.32 0.80
N ALA A 892 42.59 -15.47 1.25
CA ALA A 892 43.37 -16.64 1.59
C ALA A 892 43.81 -17.44 0.34
N ALA A 893 42.96 -17.54 -0.66
CA ALA A 893 43.17 -18.39 -1.83
C ALA A 893 44.34 -17.90 -2.70
N ARG A 894 45.22 -18.82 -3.12
CA ARG A 894 46.27 -18.53 -4.06
C ARG A 894 45.77 -18.47 -5.49
N LEU A 895 44.87 -19.38 -5.87
CA LEU A 895 44.26 -19.42 -7.18
C LEU A 895 42.73 -19.60 -7.06
N PHE A 896 42.01 -19.06 -8.05
CA PHE A 896 40.64 -19.39 -8.30
C PHE A 896 40.56 -20.39 -9.46
N ILE A 897 39.77 -21.45 -9.35
CA ILE A 897 39.58 -22.42 -10.42
C ILE A 897 38.13 -22.49 -10.86
N ALA A 898 37.91 -22.62 -12.16
CA ALA A 898 36.59 -22.80 -12.75
C ALA A 898 36.62 -23.92 -13.81
N PRO A 899 36.60 -25.20 -13.37
CA PRO A 899 36.61 -26.35 -14.25
C PRO A 899 35.22 -26.62 -14.82
N THR A 900 34.55 -25.61 -15.34
CA THR A 900 33.17 -25.71 -15.87
C THR A 900 33.22 -26.18 -17.31
N ARG A 901 32.55 -27.32 -17.62
CA ARG A 901 32.62 -27.95 -18.95
C ARG A 901 31.51 -27.51 -19.89
N PHE A 902 30.37 -27.06 -19.35
CA PHE A 902 29.28 -26.47 -20.12
C PHE A 902 28.67 -25.29 -19.37
N ALA A 903 28.42 -24.20 -20.08
CA ALA A 903 27.83 -22.99 -19.54
C ALA A 903 27.36 -22.08 -20.68
N ALA A 904 26.50 -21.11 -20.36
CA ALA A 904 26.21 -19.96 -21.19
C ALA A 904 26.27 -18.68 -20.33
N GLY A 905 26.24 -17.54 -20.98
CA GLY A 905 26.37 -16.24 -20.30
C GLY A 905 27.81 -15.83 -20.05
N THR A 906 27.98 -14.83 -19.18
CA THR A 906 29.29 -14.35 -18.76
C THR A 906 29.69 -15.05 -17.44
N PRO A 907 30.88 -15.64 -17.33
CA PRO A 907 31.31 -16.33 -16.11
C PRO A 907 31.70 -15.33 -15.00
N TYR A 908 30.69 -14.74 -14.33
CA TYR A 908 30.90 -13.69 -13.32
C TYR A 908 31.86 -14.09 -12.20
N LYS A 909 31.91 -15.38 -11.85
CA LYS A 909 32.84 -15.91 -10.84
C LYS A 909 34.31 -15.62 -11.15
N LEU A 910 34.69 -15.58 -12.43
CA LEU A 910 36.04 -15.23 -12.87
C LEU A 910 36.30 -13.73 -12.76
N ILE A 911 35.34 -12.92 -13.11
CA ILE A 911 35.36 -11.46 -12.94
C ILE A 911 35.52 -11.09 -11.46
N GLU A 912 34.75 -11.74 -10.61
CA GLU A 912 34.78 -11.50 -9.16
C GLU A 912 36.13 -11.90 -8.55
N ALA A 913 36.66 -13.08 -8.90
CA ALA A 913 37.98 -13.52 -8.45
C ALA A 913 39.09 -12.57 -8.91
N ALA A 914 39.04 -12.15 -10.17
CA ALA A 914 40.00 -11.17 -10.70
C ALA A 914 39.87 -9.80 -10.02
N ALA A 915 38.65 -9.37 -9.67
CA ALA A 915 38.43 -8.12 -8.93
C ALA A 915 39.14 -8.12 -7.57
N TYR A 916 39.10 -9.26 -6.87
CA TYR A 916 39.87 -9.44 -5.62
C TYR A 916 41.38 -9.69 -5.86
N GLY A 917 41.79 -9.72 -7.11
CA GLY A 917 43.20 -9.95 -7.48
C GLY A 917 43.67 -11.39 -7.26
N VAL A 918 42.78 -12.36 -7.43
CA VAL A 918 43.09 -13.80 -7.41
C VAL A 918 43.22 -14.30 -8.85
N PRO A 919 44.43 -14.74 -9.28
CA PRO A 919 44.63 -15.31 -10.60
C PRO A 919 43.79 -16.56 -10.83
N CYS A 920 43.24 -16.70 -12.02
CA CYS A 920 42.28 -17.72 -12.36
C CYS A 920 42.83 -18.77 -13.32
N VAL A 921 42.35 -20.02 -13.15
CA VAL A 921 42.47 -21.11 -14.17
C VAL A 921 41.08 -21.57 -14.52
N ALA A 922 40.75 -21.56 -15.82
CA ALA A 922 39.40 -21.86 -16.30
C ALA A 922 39.42 -22.76 -17.53
N THR A 923 38.29 -23.23 -17.97
CA THR A 923 38.15 -23.92 -19.27
C THR A 923 38.20 -22.93 -20.44
N ASP A 924 38.62 -23.37 -21.64
CA ASP A 924 38.64 -22.53 -22.82
C ASP A 924 37.24 -22.01 -23.16
N LEU A 925 36.16 -22.75 -22.82
CA LEU A 925 34.79 -22.31 -22.93
C LEU A 925 34.54 -21.01 -22.16
N LEU A 926 34.89 -20.98 -20.87
CA LEU A 926 34.65 -19.81 -20.04
C LEU A 926 35.52 -18.62 -20.42
N VAL A 927 36.79 -18.89 -20.85
CA VAL A 927 37.68 -17.82 -21.31
C VAL A 927 37.17 -17.19 -22.61
N GLY A 928 36.62 -18.00 -23.51
CA GLY A 928 35.92 -17.52 -24.71
C GLY A 928 34.73 -16.66 -24.39
N GLN A 929 33.86 -17.11 -23.47
CA GLN A 929 32.68 -16.33 -23.03
C GLN A 929 33.08 -15.00 -22.36
N LEU A 930 34.19 -14.98 -21.63
CA LEU A 930 34.70 -13.77 -20.98
C LEU A 930 35.37 -12.80 -21.98
N GLY A 931 35.86 -13.30 -23.14
CA GLY A 931 36.58 -12.51 -24.12
C GLY A 931 38.00 -12.08 -23.66
N TRP A 932 38.60 -12.83 -22.75
CA TRP A 932 39.96 -12.60 -22.25
C TRP A 932 40.97 -13.47 -23.02
N SER A 933 42.23 -13.08 -22.93
CA SER A 933 43.33 -13.76 -23.68
C SER A 933 43.96 -14.81 -22.77
N ALA A 934 43.87 -16.06 -23.18
CA ALA A 934 44.55 -17.17 -22.52
C ALA A 934 46.06 -16.96 -22.48
N GLY A 935 46.65 -17.19 -21.31
CA GLY A 935 48.09 -16.97 -21.05
C GLY A 935 48.48 -15.53 -20.71
N VAL A 936 47.56 -14.57 -20.83
CA VAL A 936 47.80 -13.14 -20.55
C VAL A 936 47.06 -12.69 -19.29
N GLU A 937 45.72 -12.75 -19.26
CA GLU A 937 44.87 -12.36 -18.12
C GLU A 937 44.46 -13.57 -17.28
N ILE A 938 44.45 -14.77 -17.90
CA ILE A 938 43.93 -16.00 -17.30
C ILE A 938 44.63 -17.21 -17.91
N LEU A 939 44.81 -18.30 -17.19
CA LEU A 939 45.26 -19.55 -17.77
C LEU A 939 44.05 -20.44 -18.14
N SER A 940 44.10 -21.13 -19.26
CA SER A 940 43.02 -22.01 -19.69
C SER A 940 43.48 -23.37 -20.17
N ALA A 941 42.55 -24.30 -20.25
CA ALA A 941 42.68 -25.62 -20.84
C ALA A 941 41.37 -26.10 -21.45
N PRO A 942 41.40 -27.04 -22.41
CA PRO A 942 40.19 -27.63 -22.97
C PRO A 942 39.32 -28.30 -21.90
N GLN A 943 38.02 -28.20 -22.04
CA GLN A 943 37.02 -28.77 -21.10
C GLN A 943 36.97 -30.30 -21.07
N SER A 944 37.69 -30.96 -21.99
CA SER A 944 37.84 -32.42 -22.06
C SER A 944 39.19 -32.92 -21.54
N ASP A 945 40.15 -32.03 -21.19
CA ASP A 945 41.53 -32.38 -20.83
C ASP A 945 41.90 -32.00 -19.39
N ALA A 946 41.57 -32.90 -18.46
CA ALA A 946 41.88 -32.74 -17.04
C ALA A 946 43.36 -32.61 -16.75
N LYS A 947 44.21 -33.29 -17.52
CA LYS A 947 45.67 -33.25 -17.32
C LYS A 947 46.25 -31.88 -17.67
N SER A 948 45.84 -31.32 -18.79
CA SER A 948 46.18 -29.94 -19.15
C SER A 948 45.67 -28.94 -18.15
N PHE A 949 44.45 -29.11 -17.63
CA PHE A 949 43.88 -28.24 -16.63
C PHE A 949 44.73 -28.30 -15.33
N ALA A 950 45.03 -29.48 -14.85
CA ALA A 950 45.90 -29.69 -13.70
C ALA A 950 47.31 -29.08 -13.89
N ALA A 951 47.90 -29.23 -15.07
CA ALA A 951 49.21 -28.64 -15.45
C ALA A 951 49.15 -27.08 -15.38
N ARG A 952 48.05 -26.44 -15.83
CA ARG A 952 47.87 -24.98 -15.71
C ARG A 952 47.77 -24.53 -14.26
N ILE A 953 47.06 -25.29 -13.43
CA ILE A 953 47.02 -25.02 -11.97
C ILE A 953 48.41 -25.13 -11.39
N ALA A 954 49.12 -26.24 -11.65
CA ALA A 954 50.45 -26.46 -11.07
C ALA A 954 51.44 -25.37 -11.47
N ALA A 955 51.45 -24.99 -12.76
CA ALA A 955 52.33 -23.91 -13.27
C ALA A 955 52.07 -22.57 -12.55
N LEU A 956 50.77 -22.16 -12.41
CA LEU A 956 50.45 -20.89 -11.79
C LEU A 956 50.58 -20.92 -10.28
N TYR A 957 50.34 -22.07 -9.65
CA TYR A 957 50.43 -22.24 -8.19
C TYR A 957 51.87 -22.20 -7.68
N GLY A 958 52.83 -22.68 -8.49
CA GLY A 958 54.25 -22.76 -8.12
C GLY A 958 55.14 -21.57 -8.56
N ALA A 959 54.66 -20.74 -9.49
CA ALA A 959 55.46 -19.68 -10.10
C ALA A 959 54.98 -18.27 -9.70
N GLU A 960 55.64 -17.66 -8.73
CA GLU A 960 55.28 -16.32 -8.23
C GLU A 960 55.33 -15.24 -9.32
N ALA A 961 56.33 -15.28 -10.21
CA ALA A 961 56.45 -14.31 -11.28
C ALA A 961 55.25 -14.36 -12.23
N LEU A 962 54.84 -15.56 -12.67
CA LEU A 962 53.68 -15.78 -13.51
C LEU A 962 52.40 -15.38 -12.78
N TRP A 963 52.29 -15.74 -11.50
CA TRP A 963 51.16 -15.35 -10.65
C TRP A 963 50.95 -13.83 -10.60
N ARG A 964 52.03 -13.07 -10.39
CA ARG A 964 52.03 -11.60 -10.34
C ARG A 964 51.66 -11.01 -11.69
N GLU A 965 52.18 -11.58 -12.78
CA GLU A 965 51.89 -11.11 -14.14
C GLU A 965 50.42 -11.29 -14.49
N ILE A 966 49.86 -12.49 -14.32
CA ILE A 966 48.45 -12.79 -14.57
C ILE A 966 47.58 -11.89 -13.70
N ARG A 967 47.87 -11.75 -12.41
CA ARG A 967 47.12 -10.84 -11.52
C ARG A 967 47.09 -9.41 -12.04
N LYS A 968 48.25 -8.87 -12.43
CA LYS A 968 48.37 -7.49 -12.92
C LYS A 968 47.56 -7.30 -14.22
N ASN A 969 47.66 -8.23 -15.14
CA ASN A 969 46.99 -8.16 -16.42
C ASN A 969 45.48 -8.32 -16.27
N ALA A 970 45.01 -9.26 -15.43
CA ALA A 970 43.59 -9.46 -15.12
C ALA A 970 42.96 -8.19 -14.49
N LEU A 971 43.64 -7.57 -13.52
CA LEU A 971 43.15 -6.32 -12.90
C LEU A 971 43.10 -5.17 -13.89
N ARG A 972 44.08 -5.05 -14.81
CA ARG A 972 44.07 -4.03 -15.87
C ARG A 972 42.92 -4.27 -16.85
N ARG A 973 42.74 -5.51 -17.28
CA ARG A 973 41.69 -5.90 -18.19
C ARG A 973 40.30 -5.63 -17.58
N LEU A 974 40.13 -5.96 -16.29
CA LEU A 974 38.90 -5.72 -15.56
C LEU A 974 38.55 -4.22 -15.53
N ALA A 975 39.52 -3.38 -15.17
CA ALA A 975 39.30 -1.93 -15.12
C ALA A 975 38.92 -1.32 -16.48
N ALA A 976 39.40 -1.92 -17.58
CA ALA A 976 39.09 -1.43 -18.92
C ALA A 976 37.78 -1.99 -19.51
N ALA A 977 37.39 -3.22 -19.16
CA ALA A 977 36.27 -3.91 -19.82
C ALA A 977 34.99 -3.97 -18.97
N HIS A 978 35.09 -3.63 -17.67
CA HIS A 978 33.99 -3.75 -16.73
C HIS A 978 33.77 -2.47 -15.91
N ASP A 979 34.07 -1.31 -16.53
CA ASP A 979 33.90 0.00 -15.90
C ASP A 979 32.44 0.29 -15.61
N LEU A 980 32.14 0.73 -14.38
CA LEU A 980 30.78 1.02 -13.92
C LEU A 980 30.18 2.23 -14.64
N THR A 981 31.01 3.25 -14.93
CA THR A 981 30.54 4.48 -15.58
C THR A 981 30.13 4.22 -17.03
N GLU A 982 30.91 3.38 -17.74
CA GLU A 982 30.57 2.96 -19.10
C GLU A 982 29.32 2.07 -19.12
N PHE A 983 29.18 1.18 -18.12
CA PHE A 983 27.98 0.35 -17.97
C PHE A 983 26.74 1.21 -17.75
N ASP A 984 26.80 2.17 -16.82
CA ASP A 984 25.71 3.09 -16.53
C ASP A 984 25.35 3.94 -17.76
N ALA A 985 26.34 4.43 -18.49
CA ALA A 985 26.11 5.19 -19.73
C ALA A 985 25.45 4.32 -20.82
N GLU A 986 25.81 3.04 -20.93
CA GLU A 986 25.16 2.12 -21.88
C GLU A 986 23.72 1.83 -21.49
N VAL A 987 23.44 1.56 -20.22
CA VAL A 987 22.07 1.42 -19.72
C VAL A 987 21.27 2.69 -19.99
N GLY A 988 21.83 3.87 -19.74
CA GLY A 988 21.19 5.15 -20.08
C GLY A 988 20.82 5.26 -21.56
N ARG A 989 21.77 4.94 -22.47
CA ARG A 989 21.50 4.92 -23.93
C ARG A 989 20.38 3.94 -24.33
N LEU A 990 20.30 2.80 -23.64
CA LEU A 990 19.24 1.81 -23.87
C LEU A 990 17.86 2.30 -23.40
N LEU A 991 17.80 3.20 -22.43
CA LEU A 991 16.54 3.79 -21.94
C LEU A 991 16.03 4.93 -22.82
N ASP A 992 16.92 5.61 -23.55
CA ASP A 992 16.61 6.72 -24.46
C ASP A 992 16.08 6.30 -25.84
N ILE A 993 15.81 5.02 -26.06
CA ILE A 993 15.37 4.44 -27.35
C ILE A 993 13.98 4.89 -27.78
#